data_f1a661844f6d4c4b06f512048bacda1d
#
_entry.id   f1a661844f6d4c4b06f512048bacda1d
#
_cell.length_a   1.000
_cell.length_b   1.000
_cell.length_c   1.000
_cell.angle_alpha   90.00
_cell.angle_beta   90.00
_cell.angle_gamma   90.00
#
_symmetry.space_group_name_H-M   'P 1'
#
loop_
_entity.id
_entity.type
_entity.pdbx_description
1 polymer ?
#
loop_
_entity_poly.entity_id
_entity_poly.type
_entity_poly.pdbx_seq_one_letter_code
_entity_poly.pdbx_strand_id
1 'polypeptide(L)'
;WVSTRRDNRCNEEAAFIFDTGDICYENGLKAHIKLMNTANMNCPIFYCVGNHDLVKGKYGEELFESIYGPVFYSFDAGSVHYIVTPMAGGDYQPGYTKEDVYRWLKNDLAQIPQGKPIVVFNHDLLTYGDQFIFGINDQEQINLNDHNLKAWVYGHWHINYIKKQGNVYSVSTATLDKGGIDHSTSAFRVLHVDKKGDFTSELRYTYLDKSIQISTPAEGQVPVLASGAVPVTVNVYSSVSPVKEVSYSCQIDGKTFVSNRKLSQATDWCWNSEVPFTAAQRGKMATLKVRALFNNGEVAETETVFTYQPTNVKPDLSADWNNLLGTPEHVTTASSSVNPPLEMAWVKNIGANIYMTSPLVYNGMIYVASVDENLQGDAHIYALNGQTGELLWKYQTRNSIKNTIAIDNGRVLAQDAQGYLYAVDAQSGKLSWEKQLPVAGLPSLIEGLFASDGVVYAGTGKGLCAIDTKDGREIWRNKDWGQGEGTTTTFSVGKNMLIASSQWRALYGNDLKTGELKWTADTNGLRNRGASAAVHGDLLYLISDKSFFILDANTGRVIVRKELPFSVDVTSTPLLTDKEIIFGSAKDGLVALDSETLEIKWKFNTGDALVYTSPYSRKVSATIETSPVLSGNTVYVGASDGTIYGVNKETGRFAWKHATGAPVFGSVAVSGNTLIAVNFGGNVYTFVAAE
;
A
#
# COMPACT_ATOMS: atom_id res chain seq x y z
N TRP A 1 -12.22 17.24 -6.54
CA TRP A 1 -10.84 17.47 -6.13
C TRP A 1 -10.19 18.63 -6.89
N VAL A 2 -10.37 18.69 -8.20
CA VAL A 2 -9.82 19.75 -9.06
C VAL A 2 -10.27 21.15 -8.63
N SER A 3 -11.53 21.33 -8.27
CA SER A 3 -12.07 22.64 -7.91
C SER A 3 -11.47 23.24 -6.63
N THR A 4 -11.02 22.39 -5.71
CA THR A 4 -10.46 22.82 -4.42
C THR A 4 -8.94 22.93 -4.42
N ARG A 5 -8.27 22.49 -5.53
CA ARG A 5 -6.80 22.40 -5.59
C ARG A 5 -6.22 22.85 -6.92
N ARG A 6 -6.88 23.82 -7.54
CA ARG A 6 -6.46 24.43 -8.80
C ARG A 6 -5.01 24.91 -8.77
N ASP A 7 -4.61 25.52 -7.65
CA ASP A 7 -3.30 26.19 -7.55
C ASP A 7 -2.11 25.21 -7.52
N ASN A 8 -2.31 23.96 -7.13
CA ASN A 8 -1.22 23.01 -6.94
C ASN A 8 -0.60 22.52 -8.23
N ARG A 9 -1.41 22.28 -9.25
CA ARG A 9 -0.95 21.78 -10.54
C ARG A 9 -0.34 22.88 -11.40
N CYS A 10 -0.82 24.10 -11.22
CA CYS A 10 -0.21 25.26 -11.83
C CYS A 10 1.15 25.60 -11.23
N ASN A 11 1.40 25.20 -9.97
CA ASN A 11 2.67 25.43 -9.29
C ASN A 11 3.79 24.46 -9.69
N GLU A 12 3.46 23.35 -10.40
CA GLU A 12 4.45 22.39 -10.89
C GLU A 12 5.15 22.84 -12.18
N GLU A 13 4.74 23.94 -12.79
CA GLU A 13 5.21 24.38 -14.12
C GLU A 13 5.12 23.25 -15.17
N ALA A 14 4.04 22.46 -15.10
CA ALA A 14 3.85 21.29 -15.94
C ALA A 14 3.74 21.72 -17.41
N ALA A 15 4.48 21.04 -18.28
CA ALA A 15 4.36 21.25 -19.72
C ALA A 15 2.97 20.85 -20.23
N PHE A 16 2.38 19.81 -19.64
CA PHE A 16 1.00 19.39 -19.86
C PHE A 16 0.52 18.45 -18.73
N ILE A 17 -0.80 18.23 -18.66
CA ILE A 17 -1.43 17.21 -17.84
C ILE A 17 -1.97 16.14 -18.78
N PHE A 18 -1.85 14.87 -18.39
CA PHE A 18 -2.42 13.76 -19.11
C PHE A 18 -3.40 12.97 -18.23
N ASP A 19 -4.60 12.70 -18.76
CA ASP A 19 -5.59 11.83 -18.14
C ASP A 19 -5.62 10.50 -18.91
N THR A 20 -5.40 9.39 -18.20
CA THR A 20 -5.28 8.06 -18.80
C THR A 20 -6.62 7.36 -19.06
N GLY A 21 -7.74 8.07 -18.96
CA GLY A 21 -9.07 7.57 -19.30
C GLY A 21 -9.87 7.03 -18.11
N ASP A 22 -11.04 6.45 -18.43
CA ASP A 22 -12.05 6.06 -17.47
C ASP A 22 -12.58 7.22 -16.63
N ILE A 23 -12.85 8.34 -17.30
CA ILE A 23 -13.60 9.46 -16.73
C ILE A 23 -15.02 9.01 -16.35
N CYS A 24 -15.47 7.94 -16.98
CA CYS A 24 -16.65 7.14 -16.71
C CYS A 24 -18.00 7.80 -17.05
N TYR A 25 -18.64 7.23 -18.05
CA TYR A 25 -20.01 7.45 -18.49
C TYR A 25 -20.31 8.90 -18.94
N GLU A 26 -21.44 9.06 -19.60
CA GLU A 26 -21.87 10.34 -20.18
C GLU A 26 -21.84 11.52 -19.19
N ASN A 27 -22.38 11.32 -17.99
CA ASN A 27 -22.42 12.38 -16.99
C ASN A 27 -21.03 12.74 -16.45
N GLY A 28 -20.16 11.75 -16.29
CA GLY A 28 -18.75 11.94 -15.90
C GLY A 28 -18.00 12.75 -16.95
N LEU A 29 -18.06 12.36 -18.21
CA LEU A 29 -17.42 13.06 -19.33
C LEU A 29 -17.85 14.54 -19.37
N LYS A 30 -19.15 14.82 -19.32
CA LYS A 30 -19.70 16.19 -19.34
C LYS A 30 -19.35 17.01 -18.09
N ALA A 31 -19.19 16.38 -16.93
CA ALA A 31 -18.84 17.07 -15.69
C ALA A 31 -17.33 17.32 -15.60
N HIS A 32 -16.50 16.35 -15.99
CA HIS A 32 -15.06 16.41 -15.88
C HIS A 32 -14.46 17.55 -16.69
N ILE A 33 -14.87 17.72 -17.96
CA ILE A 33 -14.33 18.77 -18.84
C ILE A 33 -14.62 20.20 -18.30
N LYS A 34 -15.67 20.39 -17.51
CA LYS A 34 -15.95 21.67 -16.87
C LYS A 34 -14.93 22.05 -15.80
N LEU A 35 -14.26 21.05 -15.22
CA LEU A 35 -13.26 21.19 -14.17
C LEU A 35 -11.84 21.06 -14.73
N MET A 36 -11.60 19.99 -15.48
CA MET A 36 -10.30 19.66 -16.06
C MET A 36 -10.27 20.11 -17.52
N ASN A 37 -9.80 21.32 -17.76
CA ASN A 37 -9.58 21.88 -19.08
C ASN A 37 -8.41 22.89 -19.03
N THR A 38 -7.85 23.21 -20.17
CA THR A 38 -6.68 24.08 -20.31
C THR A 38 -6.88 25.44 -19.61
N ALA A 39 -8.07 26.03 -19.70
CA ALA A 39 -8.36 27.32 -19.09
C ALA A 39 -8.35 27.27 -17.56
N ASN A 40 -8.92 26.20 -16.99
CA ASN A 40 -8.98 26.02 -15.54
C ASN A 40 -7.65 25.56 -14.94
N MET A 41 -6.87 24.78 -15.69
CA MET A 41 -5.62 24.20 -15.21
C MET A 41 -4.39 25.03 -15.58
N ASN A 42 -4.56 26.06 -16.42
CA ASN A 42 -3.49 26.94 -16.87
C ASN A 42 -2.31 26.23 -17.55
N CYS A 43 -2.56 25.03 -18.08
CA CYS A 43 -1.63 24.27 -18.92
C CYS A 43 -2.41 23.33 -19.85
N PRO A 44 -1.83 22.87 -20.99
CA PRO A 44 -2.47 21.90 -21.87
C PRO A 44 -2.88 20.63 -21.11
N ILE A 45 -4.05 20.08 -21.46
CA ILE A 45 -4.51 18.80 -20.95
C ILE A 45 -4.81 17.91 -22.13
N PHE A 46 -4.33 16.69 -22.08
CA PHE A 46 -4.56 15.62 -23.06
C PHE A 46 -5.28 14.45 -22.39
N TYR A 47 -6.03 13.69 -23.19
CA TYR A 47 -6.89 12.63 -22.70
C TYR A 47 -6.74 11.37 -23.52
N CYS A 48 -6.79 10.22 -22.85
CA CYS A 48 -6.94 8.91 -23.47
C CYS A 48 -8.37 8.40 -23.23
N VAL A 49 -8.95 7.71 -24.18
CA VAL A 49 -10.24 7.03 -24.00
C VAL A 49 -10.05 5.73 -23.24
N GLY A 50 -10.80 5.54 -22.15
CA GLY A 50 -10.91 4.28 -21.43
C GLY A 50 -12.13 3.46 -21.86
N ASN A 51 -12.26 2.23 -21.33
CA ASN A 51 -13.38 1.35 -21.68
C ASN A 51 -14.75 1.87 -21.21
N HIS A 52 -14.80 2.59 -20.09
CA HIS A 52 -16.02 3.19 -19.56
C HIS A 52 -16.34 4.57 -20.17
N ASP A 53 -15.51 5.09 -21.04
CA ASP A 53 -15.73 6.32 -21.80
C ASP A 53 -16.42 6.05 -23.14
N LEU A 54 -16.46 4.78 -23.57
CA LEU A 54 -17.25 4.31 -24.70
C LEU A 54 -18.69 4.09 -24.23
N VAL A 55 -19.55 5.10 -24.35
CA VAL A 55 -20.78 5.14 -23.56
C VAL A 55 -22.07 4.81 -24.32
N LYS A 56 -22.26 5.33 -25.54
CA LYS A 56 -23.46 5.11 -26.35
C LYS A 56 -23.34 5.77 -27.72
N GLY A 57 -24.32 5.54 -28.58
CA GLY A 57 -24.40 6.07 -29.94
C GLY A 57 -24.32 4.96 -30.96
N LYS A 58 -24.10 5.30 -32.21
CA LYS A 58 -23.76 4.34 -33.26
C LYS A 58 -22.39 3.73 -32.98
N TYR A 59 -21.47 4.58 -32.53
CA TYR A 59 -20.15 4.23 -32.05
C TYR A 59 -19.95 4.77 -30.63
N GLY A 60 -19.23 4.05 -29.80
CA GLY A 60 -19.09 4.39 -28.39
C GLY A 60 -18.30 5.67 -28.12
N GLU A 61 -17.35 6.04 -29.00
CA GLU A 61 -16.46 7.18 -28.85
C GLU A 61 -17.06 8.53 -29.27
N GLU A 62 -18.19 8.57 -29.97
CA GLU A 62 -18.76 9.80 -30.54
C GLU A 62 -18.89 10.94 -29.50
N LEU A 63 -19.35 10.60 -28.31
CA LEU A 63 -19.49 11.59 -27.22
C LEU A 63 -18.12 12.04 -26.70
N PHE A 64 -17.20 11.11 -26.50
CA PHE A 64 -15.83 11.42 -26.07
C PHE A 64 -15.17 12.36 -27.08
N GLU A 65 -15.19 12.03 -28.36
CA GLU A 65 -14.59 12.85 -29.41
C GLU A 65 -15.19 14.26 -29.50
N SER A 66 -16.50 14.37 -29.30
CA SER A 66 -17.19 15.68 -29.31
C SER A 66 -16.77 16.61 -28.16
N ILE A 67 -16.22 16.05 -27.08
CA ILE A 67 -15.84 16.80 -25.87
C ILE A 67 -14.33 16.98 -25.76
N TYR A 68 -13.55 15.90 -26.02
CA TYR A 68 -12.12 15.83 -25.74
C TYR A 68 -11.24 15.81 -27.00
N GLY A 69 -11.81 15.55 -28.17
CA GLY A 69 -11.07 15.42 -29.42
C GLY A 69 -10.79 13.96 -29.81
N PRO A 70 -9.88 13.72 -30.77
CA PRO A 70 -9.67 12.40 -31.35
C PRO A 70 -9.19 11.39 -30.31
N VAL A 71 -9.58 10.12 -30.50
CA VAL A 71 -9.23 9.00 -29.59
C VAL A 71 -7.83 8.44 -29.82
N PHE A 72 -7.20 8.74 -30.97
CA PHE A 72 -5.78 8.47 -31.22
C PHE A 72 -5.13 9.65 -31.92
N TYR A 73 -4.00 10.09 -31.43
CA TYR A 73 -3.27 11.26 -31.90
C TYR A 73 -1.85 11.27 -31.34
N SER A 74 -1.02 12.18 -31.83
CA SER A 74 0.33 12.42 -31.29
C SER A 74 0.63 13.91 -31.18
N PHE A 75 1.61 14.26 -30.37
CA PHE A 75 2.10 15.62 -30.21
C PHE A 75 3.55 15.63 -29.73
N ASP A 76 4.22 16.73 -29.97
CA ASP A 76 5.57 16.97 -29.47
C ASP A 76 5.56 17.90 -28.27
N ALA A 77 6.29 17.54 -27.22
CA ALA A 77 6.63 18.45 -26.13
C ALA A 77 8.12 18.32 -25.79
N GLY A 78 8.84 19.42 -25.90
CA GLY A 78 10.30 19.41 -25.78
C GLY A 78 10.95 18.51 -26.84
N SER A 79 11.81 17.60 -26.41
CA SER A 79 12.53 16.67 -27.29
C SER A 79 11.81 15.34 -27.51
N VAL A 80 10.68 15.12 -26.88
CA VAL A 80 9.96 13.85 -26.84
C VAL A 80 8.72 13.91 -27.70
N HIS A 81 8.44 12.82 -28.41
CA HIS A 81 7.21 12.61 -29.15
C HIS A 81 6.25 11.75 -28.33
N TYR A 82 5.05 12.24 -28.09
CA TYR A 82 4.01 11.60 -27.31
C TYR A 82 2.93 11.05 -28.23
N ILE A 83 2.63 9.77 -28.06
CA ILE A 83 1.65 9.03 -28.87
C ILE A 83 0.52 8.62 -27.94
N VAL A 84 -0.72 8.85 -28.36
CA VAL A 84 -1.92 8.41 -27.65
C VAL A 84 -2.64 7.38 -28.52
N THR A 85 -2.81 6.18 -27.96
CA THR A 85 -3.55 5.10 -28.61
C THR A 85 -4.77 4.74 -27.77
N PRO A 86 -5.92 4.41 -28.40
CA PRO A 86 -7.13 4.09 -27.67
C PRO A 86 -7.13 2.65 -27.16
N MET A 87 -8.01 2.36 -26.21
CA MET A 87 -8.36 1.00 -25.86
C MET A 87 -9.12 0.33 -27.00
N ALA A 88 -8.89 -0.97 -27.24
CA ALA A 88 -9.48 -1.70 -28.39
C ALA A 88 -10.99 -1.96 -28.28
N GLY A 89 -11.60 -1.72 -27.13
CA GLY A 89 -13.04 -1.92 -26.87
C GLY A 89 -13.42 -1.44 -25.49
N GLY A 90 -14.70 -1.50 -25.15
CA GLY A 90 -15.22 -1.07 -23.87
C GLY A 90 -16.68 -1.40 -23.70
N ASP A 91 -17.42 -0.60 -22.93
CA ASP A 91 -18.84 -0.79 -22.64
C ASP A 91 -19.72 -0.70 -23.89
N TYR A 92 -19.25 0.04 -24.91
CA TYR A 92 -19.85 0.08 -26.23
C TYR A 92 -18.79 -0.13 -27.30
N GLN A 93 -19.20 -0.66 -28.46
CA GLN A 93 -18.33 -0.91 -29.58
C GLN A 93 -17.84 0.41 -30.20
N PRO A 94 -16.52 0.64 -30.34
CA PRO A 94 -16.00 1.80 -31.05
C PRO A 94 -16.17 1.66 -32.58
N GLY A 95 -16.14 2.80 -33.26
CA GLY A 95 -16.12 2.88 -34.73
C GLY A 95 -14.76 2.60 -35.34
N TYR A 96 -13.69 2.77 -34.58
CA TYR A 96 -12.33 2.44 -35.00
C TYR A 96 -12.01 0.97 -34.74
N THR A 97 -11.11 0.45 -35.58
CA THR A 97 -10.58 -0.90 -35.45
C THR A 97 -9.12 -0.88 -35.04
N LYS A 98 -8.59 -2.02 -34.59
CA LYS A 98 -7.17 -2.18 -34.31
C LYS A 98 -6.32 -1.92 -35.57
N GLU A 99 -6.84 -2.24 -36.77
CA GLU A 99 -6.21 -1.99 -38.05
C GLU A 99 -6.10 -0.48 -38.34
N ASP A 100 -7.14 0.30 -38.05
CA ASP A 100 -7.12 1.76 -38.23
C ASP A 100 -6.04 2.40 -37.37
N VAL A 101 -5.96 2.01 -36.09
CA VAL A 101 -4.93 2.47 -35.18
C VAL A 101 -3.53 2.04 -35.63
N TYR A 102 -3.36 0.80 -36.10
CA TYR A 102 -2.09 0.29 -36.62
C TYR A 102 -1.60 1.10 -37.83
N ARG A 103 -2.48 1.34 -38.83
CA ARG A 103 -2.15 2.13 -40.01
C ARG A 103 -1.77 3.56 -39.65
N TRP A 104 -2.54 4.17 -38.77
CA TRP A 104 -2.24 5.52 -38.30
C TRP A 104 -0.88 5.54 -37.60
N LEU A 105 -0.65 4.66 -36.62
CA LEU A 105 0.60 4.58 -35.87
C LEU A 105 1.81 4.37 -36.77
N LYS A 106 1.69 3.49 -37.78
CA LYS A 106 2.75 3.26 -38.77
C LYS A 106 3.10 4.53 -39.56
N ASN A 107 2.09 5.30 -39.94
CA ASN A 107 2.28 6.57 -40.63
C ASN A 107 2.88 7.64 -39.78
N ASP A 108 2.45 7.73 -38.53
CA ASP A 108 2.97 8.69 -37.52
C ASP A 108 4.46 8.42 -37.25
N LEU A 109 4.82 7.18 -36.95
CA LEU A 109 6.20 6.77 -36.68
C LEU A 109 7.13 6.99 -37.90
N ALA A 110 6.62 6.89 -39.10
CA ALA A 110 7.40 7.16 -40.33
C ALA A 110 7.82 8.63 -40.49
N GLN A 111 7.15 9.55 -39.78
CA GLN A 111 7.45 10.99 -39.83
C GLN A 111 8.35 11.45 -38.68
N ILE A 112 8.58 10.57 -37.67
CA ILE A 112 9.42 10.90 -36.53
C ILE A 112 10.91 10.78 -36.92
N PRO A 113 11.75 11.77 -36.61
CA PRO A 113 13.20 11.65 -36.79
C PRO A 113 13.76 10.43 -36.08
N GLN A 114 14.64 9.69 -36.77
CA GLN A 114 15.28 8.50 -36.19
C GLN A 114 15.97 8.82 -34.85
N GLY A 115 15.71 7.99 -33.84
CA GLY A 115 16.27 8.14 -32.51
C GLY A 115 15.58 9.15 -31.60
N LYS A 116 14.55 9.88 -32.08
CA LYS A 116 13.73 10.73 -31.23
C LYS A 116 13.04 9.87 -30.17
N PRO A 117 13.10 10.23 -28.85
CA PRO A 117 12.40 9.48 -27.81
C PRO A 117 10.90 9.53 -28.02
N ILE A 118 10.23 8.40 -27.83
CA ILE A 118 8.77 8.31 -27.80
C ILE A 118 8.24 7.84 -26.45
N VAL A 119 7.10 8.38 -26.05
CA VAL A 119 6.31 7.94 -24.89
C VAL A 119 4.90 7.65 -25.36
N VAL A 120 4.37 6.48 -25.02
CA VAL A 120 3.01 6.09 -25.39
C VAL A 120 2.11 6.18 -24.18
N PHE A 121 0.96 6.82 -24.36
CA PHE A 121 -0.17 6.79 -23.44
C PHE A 121 -1.26 5.88 -24.01
N ASN A 122 -1.74 4.98 -23.20
CA ASN A 122 -2.89 4.13 -23.48
C ASN A 122 -3.70 3.95 -22.19
N HIS A 123 -4.93 3.52 -22.28
CA HIS A 123 -5.69 3.21 -21.07
C HIS A 123 -5.22 1.92 -20.42
N ASP A 124 -4.73 0.94 -21.19
CA ASP A 124 -4.30 -0.37 -20.69
C ASP A 124 -2.84 -0.69 -21.05
N LEU A 125 -2.28 -1.69 -20.38
CA LEU A 125 -0.93 -2.19 -20.63
C LEU A 125 -0.91 -3.06 -21.90
N LEU A 126 0.02 -2.77 -22.81
CA LEU A 126 0.14 -3.53 -24.08
C LEU A 126 0.68 -4.95 -23.85
N THR A 127 1.66 -5.10 -22.95
CA THR A 127 2.38 -6.37 -22.74
C THR A 127 2.99 -6.48 -21.34
N TYR A 128 3.11 -7.70 -20.84
CA TYR A 128 3.86 -7.99 -19.61
C TYR A 128 5.33 -8.32 -19.88
N GLY A 129 5.69 -8.58 -21.15
CA GLY A 129 7.06 -8.87 -21.59
C GLY A 129 7.85 -7.62 -21.94
N ASP A 130 9.09 -7.80 -22.41
CA ASP A 130 10.03 -6.71 -22.71
C ASP A 130 9.89 -6.14 -24.11
N GLN A 131 9.05 -6.75 -24.96
CA GLN A 131 8.80 -6.33 -26.35
C GLN A 131 7.42 -5.70 -26.48
N PHE A 132 7.39 -4.42 -26.80
CA PHE A 132 6.16 -3.65 -27.01
C PHE A 132 5.75 -3.73 -28.48
N ILE A 133 5.11 -4.83 -28.86
CA ILE A 133 4.69 -5.11 -30.23
C ILE A 133 3.22 -4.76 -30.40
N PHE A 134 2.94 -3.76 -31.23
CA PHE A 134 1.59 -3.39 -31.66
C PHE A 134 1.34 -3.95 -33.07
N GLY A 135 0.35 -4.81 -33.24
CA GLY A 135 0.11 -5.42 -34.54
C GLY A 135 -1.28 -6.02 -34.65
N ILE A 136 -1.70 -6.29 -35.88
CA ILE A 136 -2.98 -6.94 -36.26
C ILE A 136 -2.81 -8.43 -36.50
N ASN A 137 -1.66 -8.84 -37.01
CA ASN A 137 -1.27 -10.23 -37.25
C ASN A 137 0.26 -10.35 -37.22
N ASP A 138 0.81 -11.54 -37.47
CA ASP A 138 2.26 -11.81 -37.40
C ASP A 138 3.09 -11.08 -38.45
N GLN A 139 2.49 -10.67 -39.58
CA GLN A 139 3.16 -9.93 -40.67
C GLN A 139 2.99 -8.42 -40.56
N GLU A 140 1.94 -7.97 -39.90
CA GLU A 140 1.58 -6.57 -39.76
C GLU A 140 1.67 -6.16 -38.28
N GLN A 141 2.91 -5.91 -37.87
CA GLN A 141 3.24 -5.52 -36.50
C GLN A 141 4.37 -4.49 -36.48
N ILE A 142 4.39 -3.68 -35.46
CA ILE A 142 5.39 -2.66 -35.15
C ILE A 142 5.98 -3.00 -33.79
N ASN A 143 7.29 -3.18 -33.73
CA ASN A 143 7.99 -3.24 -32.47
C ASN A 143 8.37 -1.82 -32.05
N LEU A 144 7.67 -1.26 -31.07
CA LEU A 144 7.90 0.11 -30.60
C LEU A 144 9.28 0.29 -29.94
N ASN A 145 9.91 -0.80 -29.48
CA ASN A 145 11.27 -0.74 -28.96
C ASN A 145 12.28 -0.27 -30.02
N ASP A 146 12.03 -0.56 -31.32
CA ASP A 146 12.90 -0.14 -32.44
C ASP A 146 12.77 1.36 -32.72
N HIS A 147 11.76 2.03 -32.15
CA HIS A 147 11.48 3.46 -32.28
C HIS A 147 11.86 4.27 -31.04
N ASN A 148 12.83 3.80 -30.26
CA ASN A 148 13.31 4.47 -29.04
C ASN A 148 12.18 4.73 -28.02
N LEU A 149 11.31 3.74 -27.80
CA LEU A 149 10.27 3.79 -26.77
C LEU A 149 10.89 3.89 -25.39
N LYS A 150 10.53 4.93 -24.64
CA LYS A 150 11.00 5.20 -23.28
C LYS A 150 10.01 4.74 -22.22
N ALA A 151 8.72 4.99 -22.46
CA ALA A 151 7.69 4.62 -21.51
C ALA A 151 6.36 4.26 -22.18
N TRP A 152 5.65 3.35 -21.55
CA TRP A 152 4.23 3.06 -21.73
C TRP A 152 3.50 3.44 -20.45
N VAL A 153 2.67 4.48 -20.53
CA VAL A 153 1.92 5.03 -19.39
C VAL A 153 0.45 4.65 -19.52
N TYR A 154 -0.11 4.06 -18.47
CA TYR A 154 -1.46 3.49 -18.53
C TYR A 154 -2.26 3.65 -17.22
N GLY A 155 -3.58 3.45 -17.29
CA GLY A 155 -4.53 3.48 -16.18
C GLY A 155 -5.19 2.12 -15.94
N HIS A 156 -6.52 2.04 -16.11
CA HIS A 156 -7.39 0.86 -16.14
C HIS A 156 -7.44 0.04 -14.84
N TRP A 157 -6.30 -0.39 -14.34
CA TRP A 157 -6.21 -1.30 -13.20
C TRP A 157 -6.25 -0.61 -11.84
N HIS A 158 -6.26 0.73 -11.80
CA HIS A 158 -6.30 1.52 -10.57
C HIS A 158 -5.19 1.13 -9.57
N ILE A 159 -3.98 0.93 -10.03
CA ILE A 159 -2.83 0.54 -9.22
C ILE A 159 -1.71 1.57 -9.31
N ASN A 160 -0.98 1.77 -8.21
CA ASN A 160 0.30 2.48 -8.26
C ASN A 160 1.38 1.45 -8.55
N TYR A 161 1.89 1.46 -9.77
CA TYR A 161 2.89 0.49 -10.20
C TYR A 161 3.83 1.10 -11.22
N ILE A 162 5.11 0.83 -11.05
CA ILE A 162 6.16 1.18 -12.02
C ILE A 162 7.13 0.03 -12.14
N LYS A 163 7.49 -0.30 -13.38
CA LYS A 163 8.41 -1.38 -13.71
C LYS A 163 9.24 -0.98 -14.92
N LYS A 164 10.49 -1.42 -14.96
CA LYS A 164 11.32 -1.37 -16.17
C LYS A 164 11.23 -2.72 -16.88
N GLN A 165 10.71 -2.74 -18.11
CA GLN A 165 10.59 -3.89 -18.99
C GLN A 165 11.62 -3.73 -20.11
N GLY A 166 12.77 -4.44 -20.02
CA GLY A 166 13.91 -4.14 -20.87
C GLY A 166 14.40 -2.69 -20.67
N ASN A 167 14.28 -1.86 -21.69
CA ASN A 167 14.62 -0.43 -21.63
C ASN A 167 13.41 0.49 -21.51
N VAL A 168 12.19 -0.05 -21.43
CA VAL A 168 10.93 0.70 -21.41
C VAL A 168 10.36 0.72 -20.00
N TYR A 169 9.90 1.87 -19.56
CA TYR A 169 9.16 1.99 -18.31
C TYR A 169 7.67 1.75 -18.54
N SER A 170 7.08 0.83 -17.80
CA SER A 170 5.63 0.67 -17.66
C SER A 170 5.18 1.39 -16.41
N VAL A 171 4.29 2.38 -16.55
CA VAL A 171 3.89 3.28 -15.47
C VAL A 171 2.37 3.28 -15.35
N SER A 172 1.87 2.86 -14.19
CA SER A 172 0.46 2.96 -13.82
C SER A 172 0.27 3.81 -12.58
N THR A 173 -0.89 4.43 -12.48
CA THR A 173 -1.28 5.26 -11.34
C THR A 173 -2.69 4.90 -10.89
N ALA A 174 -2.91 4.84 -9.58
CA ALA A 174 -4.24 4.66 -9.00
C ALA A 174 -5.14 5.88 -9.28
N THR A 175 -6.40 5.76 -8.94
CA THR A 175 -7.37 6.84 -9.13
C THR A 175 -7.10 8.02 -8.21
N LEU A 176 -7.58 9.20 -8.59
CA LEU A 176 -7.39 10.43 -7.82
C LEU A 176 -8.28 10.52 -6.57
N ASP A 177 -9.42 9.83 -6.55
CA ASP A 177 -10.52 10.09 -5.59
C ASP A 177 -10.85 8.92 -4.66
N LYS A 178 -10.18 7.80 -4.82
CA LYS A 178 -10.40 6.56 -4.05
C LYS A 178 -9.18 5.67 -4.11
N GLY A 179 -9.13 4.62 -3.31
CA GLY A 179 -8.07 3.61 -3.36
C GLY A 179 -8.11 2.75 -4.62
N GLY A 180 -7.01 2.12 -4.92
CA GLY A 180 -6.85 1.17 -6.01
C GLY A 180 -7.43 -0.20 -5.70
N ILE A 181 -7.49 -1.07 -6.70
CA ILE A 181 -7.94 -2.46 -6.53
C ILE A 181 -6.95 -3.32 -5.74
N ASP A 182 -5.69 -2.91 -5.70
CA ASP A 182 -4.63 -3.47 -4.87
C ASP A 182 -4.48 -2.71 -3.54
N HIS A 183 -5.48 -1.91 -3.15
CA HIS A 183 -5.45 -0.96 -2.04
C HIS A 183 -4.37 0.12 -2.17
N SER A 184 -3.77 0.31 -3.35
CA SER A 184 -2.91 1.47 -3.63
C SER A 184 -3.61 2.76 -3.23
N THR A 185 -2.82 3.67 -2.68
CA THR A 185 -3.32 4.98 -2.26
C THR A 185 -3.80 5.81 -3.43
N SER A 186 -4.87 6.59 -3.24
CA SER A 186 -5.31 7.61 -4.20
C SER A 186 -4.16 8.58 -4.50
N ALA A 187 -3.79 8.72 -5.77
CA ALA A 187 -2.58 9.43 -6.16
C ALA A 187 -2.62 9.99 -7.58
N PHE A 188 -1.66 10.86 -7.88
CA PHE A 188 -1.26 11.22 -9.24
C PHE A 188 0.27 11.17 -9.34
N ARG A 189 0.80 11.12 -10.57
CA ARG A 189 2.24 11.15 -10.81
C ARG A 189 2.69 12.45 -11.45
N VAL A 190 3.88 12.87 -11.06
CA VAL A 190 4.67 13.89 -11.76
C VAL A 190 5.83 13.16 -12.43
N LEU A 191 5.91 13.25 -13.76
CA LEU A 191 7.01 12.69 -14.54
C LEU A 191 7.91 13.84 -14.98
N HIS A 192 9.16 13.84 -14.55
CA HIS A 192 10.19 14.80 -14.99
C HIS A 192 10.97 14.16 -16.13
N VAL A 193 10.81 14.68 -17.34
CA VAL A 193 11.39 14.11 -18.56
C VAL A 193 12.55 14.99 -19.03
N ASP A 194 13.73 14.41 -19.22
CA ASP A 194 14.90 15.11 -19.72
C ASP A 194 14.96 15.17 -21.26
N LYS A 195 15.98 15.85 -21.79
CA LYS A 195 16.17 16.00 -23.24
C LYS A 195 16.42 14.69 -24.00
N LYS A 196 16.78 13.62 -23.29
CA LYS A 196 17.01 12.28 -23.86
C LYS A 196 15.77 11.40 -23.77
N GLY A 197 14.68 11.90 -23.15
CA GLY A 197 13.49 11.15 -22.86
C GLY A 197 13.60 10.23 -21.65
N ASP A 198 14.70 10.30 -20.90
CA ASP A 198 14.81 9.62 -19.62
C ASP A 198 14.00 10.39 -18.60
N PHE A 199 13.35 9.67 -17.66
CA PHE A 199 12.48 10.31 -16.70
C PHE A 199 12.65 9.78 -15.28
N THR A 200 12.29 10.62 -14.32
CA THR A 200 12.06 10.24 -12.94
C THR A 200 10.59 10.42 -12.60
N SER A 201 10.10 9.59 -11.72
CA SER A 201 8.71 9.58 -11.27
C SER A 201 8.62 10.05 -9.84
N GLU A 202 7.61 10.86 -9.54
CA GLU A 202 7.20 11.24 -8.19
C GLU A 202 5.72 10.92 -8.03
N LEU A 203 5.39 9.99 -7.13
CA LEU A 203 4.01 9.68 -6.78
C LEU A 203 3.54 10.65 -5.69
N ARG A 204 2.40 11.30 -5.91
CA ARG A 204 1.80 12.22 -4.94
C ARG A 204 0.41 11.76 -4.53
N TYR A 205 0.22 11.65 -3.23
CA TYR A 205 -1.06 11.26 -2.62
C TYR A 205 -2.02 12.43 -2.60
N THR A 206 -3.30 12.15 -2.84
CA THR A 206 -4.33 13.18 -2.96
C THR A 206 -4.98 13.52 -1.62
N TYR A 207 -5.71 14.64 -1.56
CA TYR A 207 -6.57 15.12 -0.46
C TYR A 207 -5.88 15.50 0.84
N LEU A 208 -4.56 15.52 0.90
CA LEU A 208 -3.85 15.90 2.11
C LEU A 208 -3.28 17.32 1.97
N ASP A 209 -3.81 18.25 2.74
CA ASP A 209 -3.36 19.63 2.77
C ASP A 209 -2.64 19.94 4.06
N LYS A 210 -1.32 20.10 4.01
CA LYS A 210 -0.47 20.52 5.12
C LYS A 210 -0.65 19.69 6.41
N SER A 211 -0.49 18.37 6.34
CA SER A 211 -0.38 17.52 7.53
C SER A 211 0.98 17.70 8.18
N ILE A 212 0.99 17.92 9.50
CA ILE A 212 2.20 17.97 10.31
C ILE A 212 1.92 17.36 11.68
N GLN A 213 2.71 16.37 12.08
CA GLN A 213 2.58 15.69 13.38
C GLN A 213 3.97 15.39 13.96
N ILE A 214 4.19 15.79 15.20
CA ILE A 214 5.33 15.32 15.98
C ILE A 214 4.96 13.92 16.48
N SER A 215 5.64 12.88 15.99
CA SER A 215 5.44 11.52 16.45
C SER A 215 6.20 11.26 17.75
N THR A 216 7.42 11.78 17.85
CA THR A 216 8.22 11.72 19.09
C THR A 216 9.10 12.96 19.20
N PRO A 217 9.33 13.47 20.42
CA PRO A 217 8.75 13.06 21.70
C PRO A 217 7.29 13.48 21.86
N ALA A 218 6.58 12.76 22.75
CA ALA A 218 5.24 13.12 23.22
C ALA A 218 5.14 12.78 24.71
N GLU A 219 4.12 13.30 25.40
CA GLU A 219 3.93 12.99 26.84
C GLU A 219 3.77 11.48 27.05
N GLY A 220 4.53 10.92 27.99
CA GLY A 220 4.60 9.48 28.23
C GLY A 220 5.28 8.65 27.13
N GLN A 221 5.83 9.30 26.09
CA GLN A 221 6.45 8.68 24.93
C GLN A 221 7.80 9.35 24.61
N VAL A 222 8.79 9.13 25.48
CA VAL A 222 10.09 9.79 25.42
C VAL A 222 11.20 8.74 25.30
N PRO A 223 11.39 8.14 24.11
CA PRO A 223 12.50 7.21 23.90
C PRO A 223 13.84 7.95 23.96
N VAL A 224 14.90 7.22 24.30
CA VAL A 224 16.24 7.80 24.44
C VAL A 224 17.23 6.99 23.59
N LEU A 225 18.00 7.69 22.78
CA LEU A 225 19.09 7.10 21.99
C LEU A 225 20.25 6.66 22.92
N ALA A 226 21.11 5.80 22.42
CA ALA A 226 22.32 5.38 23.13
C ALA A 226 23.23 6.57 23.54
N SER A 227 23.14 7.69 22.83
CA SER A 227 23.82 8.96 23.14
C SER A 227 23.22 9.70 24.35
N GLY A 228 22.04 9.29 24.82
CA GLY A 228 21.23 10.01 25.80
C GLY A 228 20.31 11.09 25.20
N ALA A 229 20.44 11.40 23.93
CA ALA A 229 19.57 12.34 23.25
C ALA A 229 18.16 11.76 23.01
N VAL A 230 17.17 12.64 22.89
CA VAL A 230 15.79 12.28 22.55
C VAL A 230 15.60 12.42 21.04
N PRO A 231 15.19 11.37 20.33
CA PRO A 231 14.89 11.48 18.89
C PRO A 231 13.69 12.39 18.64
N VAL A 232 13.78 13.21 17.60
CA VAL A 232 12.68 14.03 17.10
C VAL A 232 12.26 13.44 15.74
N THR A 233 11.08 12.85 15.70
CA THR A 233 10.49 12.29 14.50
C THR A 233 9.22 13.06 14.15
N VAL A 234 9.20 13.68 12.99
CA VAL A 234 8.08 14.49 12.53
C VAL A 234 7.63 13.96 11.17
N ASN A 235 6.34 13.68 11.04
CA ASN A 235 5.74 13.36 9.75
C ASN A 235 5.03 14.60 9.21
N VAL A 236 5.41 14.99 7.98
CA VAL A 236 4.90 16.17 7.27
C VAL A 236 4.60 15.78 5.85
N TYR A 237 3.41 16.09 5.37
CA TYR A 237 3.05 15.85 3.98
C TYR A 237 2.06 16.89 3.46
N SER A 238 2.15 17.21 2.17
CA SER A 238 1.14 18.00 1.46
C SER A 238 1.03 17.51 0.02
N SER A 239 -0.20 17.24 -0.42
CA SER A 239 -0.51 17.02 -1.85
C SER A 239 -0.31 18.27 -2.68
N VAL A 240 -0.28 19.44 -2.03
CA VAL A 240 -0.32 20.77 -2.64
C VAL A 240 1.04 21.20 -3.11
N SER A 241 2.03 21.10 -2.23
CA SER A 241 3.39 21.59 -2.48
C SER A 241 4.37 20.76 -1.67
N PRO A 242 5.47 20.29 -2.26
CA PRO A 242 6.49 19.54 -1.53
C PRO A 242 7.03 20.32 -0.34
N VAL A 243 7.44 19.57 0.69
CA VAL A 243 8.08 20.12 1.88
C VAL A 243 9.50 20.53 1.53
N LYS A 244 9.84 21.80 1.75
CA LYS A 244 11.17 22.37 1.48
C LYS A 244 12.13 22.20 2.64
N GLU A 245 11.63 22.41 3.86
CA GLU A 245 12.45 22.42 5.08
C GLU A 245 11.58 22.18 6.30
N VAL A 246 12.09 21.40 7.26
CA VAL A 246 11.50 21.26 8.58
C VAL A 246 12.53 21.65 9.63
N SER A 247 12.13 22.44 10.62
CA SER A 247 12.97 22.87 11.71
C SER A 247 12.22 22.81 13.06
N TYR A 248 12.96 22.75 14.16
CA TYR A 248 12.37 22.77 15.48
C TYR A 248 13.10 23.71 16.43
N SER A 249 12.37 24.15 17.46
CA SER A 249 12.91 24.82 18.66
C SER A 249 12.40 24.11 19.89
N CYS A 250 13.25 23.99 20.91
CA CYS A 250 12.91 23.36 22.17
C CYS A 250 13.13 24.33 23.33
N GLN A 251 12.15 24.43 24.23
CA GLN A 251 12.25 25.17 25.50
C GLN A 251 12.18 24.17 26.65
N ILE A 252 12.91 24.48 27.74
CA ILE A 252 12.87 23.72 28.99
C ILE A 252 12.52 24.73 30.09
N ASP A 253 11.47 24.45 30.86
CA ASP A 253 10.96 25.34 31.89
C ASP A 253 10.80 26.79 31.37
N GLY A 254 10.29 26.95 30.13
CA GLY A 254 10.07 28.23 29.45
C GLY A 254 11.33 28.92 28.92
N LYS A 255 12.53 28.34 29.08
CA LYS A 255 13.78 28.91 28.56
C LYS A 255 14.21 28.18 27.28
N THR A 256 14.67 28.93 26.29
CA THR A 256 15.18 28.37 25.04
C THR A 256 16.38 27.46 25.29
N PHE A 257 16.29 26.21 24.88
CA PHE A 257 17.33 25.19 24.97
C PHE A 257 17.94 24.89 23.59
N VAL A 258 17.09 24.75 22.56
CA VAL A 258 17.49 24.64 21.14
C VAL A 258 16.68 25.63 20.33
N SER A 259 17.31 26.32 19.38
CA SER A 259 16.64 27.28 18.51
C SER A 259 16.84 26.92 17.04
N ASN A 260 15.74 26.83 16.30
CA ASN A 260 15.66 26.68 14.85
C ASN A 260 16.62 25.61 14.26
N ARG A 261 16.67 24.43 14.87
CA ARG A 261 17.49 23.32 14.37
C ARG A 261 16.76 22.59 13.26
N LYS A 262 17.45 22.37 12.14
CA LYS A 262 16.90 21.65 10.97
C LYS A 262 16.78 20.14 11.26
N LEU A 263 15.73 19.54 10.68
CA LEU A 263 15.58 18.10 10.58
C LEU A 263 16.08 17.63 9.22
N SER A 264 16.53 16.39 9.15
CA SER A 264 16.91 15.71 7.91
C SER A 264 15.73 14.91 7.37
N GLN A 265 15.45 15.02 6.09
CA GLN A 265 14.42 14.23 5.43
C GLN A 265 14.89 12.76 5.35
N ALA A 266 14.05 11.84 5.79
CA ALA A 266 14.28 10.41 5.72
C ALA A 266 13.46 9.74 4.62
N THR A 267 12.21 10.16 4.45
CA THR A 267 11.30 9.75 3.36
C THR A 267 10.50 10.97 2.89
N ASP A 268 9.62 10.82 1.93
CA ASP A 268 8.68 11.85 1.50
C ASP A 268 7.72 12.33 2.63
N TRP A 269 7.54 11.51 3.67
CA TRP A 269 6.72 11.81 4.85
C TRP A 269 7.53 12.23 6.08
N CYS A 270 8.70 11.60 6.30
CA CYS A 270 9.37 11.63 7.58
C CYS A 270 10.61 12.50 7.62
N TRP A 271 10.74 13.26 8.69
CA TRP A 271 11.88 14.14 9.01
C TRP A 271 12.39 13.84 10.40
N ASN A 272 13.72 13.70 10.56
CA ASN A 272 14.34 13.29 11.82
C ASN A 272 15.42 14.25 12.28
N SER A 273 15.54 14.37 13.61
CA SER A 273 16.61 15.04 14.30
C SER A 273 16.72 14.47 15.73
N GLU A 274 17.40 15.16 16.62
CA GLU A 274 17.50 14.83 18.05
C GLU A 274 17.60 16.08 18.91
N VAL A 275 17.06 16.04 20.11
CA VAL A 275 17.29 17.04 21.16
C VAL A 275 18.38 16.49 22.09
N PRO A 276 19.49 17.24 22.33
CA PRO A 276 20.61 16.76 23.15
C PRO A 276 20.31 16.87 24.65
N PHE A 277 19.26 16.20 25.11
CA PHE A 277 18.97 16.09 26.55
C PHE A 277 20.05 15.28 27.25
N THR A 278 20.22 15.59 28.52
CA THR A 278 21.12 14.86 29.45
C THR A 278 20.38 14.56 30.74
N ALA A 279 21.01 13.84 31.68
CA ALA A 279 20.45 13.56 32.96
C ALA A 279 20.04 14.84 33.75
N ALA A 280 20.66 15.99 33.45
CA ALA A 280 20.34 17.27 34.09
C ALA A 280 18.94 17.81 33.73
N GLN A 281 18.35 17.36 32.67
CA GLN A 281 16.99 17.74 32.24
C GLN A 281 15.92 16.77 32.72
N ARG A 282 16.29 15.65 33.36
CA ARG A 282 15.32 14.64 33.84
C ARG A 282 14.28 15.25 34.79
N GLY A 283 13.01 14.94 34.55
CA GLY A 283 11.87 15.46 35.30
C GLY A 283 11.45 16.88 34.93
N LYS A 284 12.14 17.53 33.99
CA LYS A 284 11.77 18.88 33.53
C LYS A 284 10.76 18.84 32.40
N MET A 285 9.89 19.84 32.38
CA MET A 285 8.92 20.04 31.34
C MET A 285 9.60 20.71 30.14
N ALA A 286 9.39 20.12 28.94
CA ALA A 286 9.90 20.62 27.69
C ALA A 286 8.75 20.92 26.70
N THR A 287 8.90 22.00 25.92
CA THR A 287 8.00 22.34 24.82
C THR A 287 8.81 22.27 23.52
N LEU A 288 8.41 21.41 22.60
CA LEU A 288 9.00 21.27 21.28
C LEU A 288 8.04 21.89 20.25
N LYS A 289 8.51 22.93 19.53
CA LYS A 289 7.78 23.56 18.42
C LYS A 289 8.44 23.18 17.12
N VAL A 290 7.65 22.72 16.17
CA VAL A 290 8.10 22.33 14.82
C VAL A 290 7.46 23.24 13.79
N ARG A 291 8.27 23.64 12.81
CA ARG A 291 7.87 24.48 11.68
C ARG A 291 8.30 23.79 10.38
N ALA A 292 7.33 23.58 9.49
CA ALA A 292 7.55 23.12 8.12
C ALA A 292 7.32 24.24 7.13
N LEU A 293 8.26 24.45 6.21
CA LEU A 293 8.17 25.37 5.08
C LEU A 293 7.96 24.58 3.79
N PHE A 294 6.96 24.93 3.01
CA PHE A 294 6.67 24.31 1.71
C PHE A 294 7.27 25.12 0.55
N ASN A 295 7.42 24.48 -0.62
CA ASN A 295 8.02 25.12 -1.81
C ASN A 295 7.23 26.36 -2.29
N ASN A 296 5.92 26.38 -2.08
CA ASN A 296 5.06 27.54 -2.39
C ASN A 296 5.17 28.71 -1.38
N GLY A 297 6.06 28.58 -0.38
CA GLY A 297 6.25 29.59 0.67
C GLY A 297 5.30 29.49 1.86
N GLU A 298 4.32 28.61 1.82
CA GLU A 298 3.43 28.37 2.96
C GLU A 298 4.15 27.69 4.13
N VAL A 299 3.58 27.83 5.31
CA VAL A 299 4.13 27.29 6.56
C VAL A 299 3.05 26.50 7.31
N ALA A 300 3.46 25.39 7.91
CA ALA A 300 2.69 24.68 8.93
C ALA A 300 3.50 24.60 10.23
N GLU A 301 2.83 24.72 11.37
CA GLU A 301 3.46 24.65 12.69
C GLU A 301 2.65 23.74 13.60
N THR A 302 3.36 23.05 14.50
CA THR A 302 2.78 22.24 15.55
C THR A 302 3.68 22.26 16.78
N GLU A 303 3.13 21.93 17.95
CA GLU A 303 3.92 21.82 19.17
C GLU A 303 3.49 20.64 20.01
N THR A 304 4.39 20.16 20.83
CA THR A 304 4.13 19.17 21.87
C THR A 304 4.78 19.60 23.17
N VAL A 305 4.12 19.29 24.28
CA VAL A 305 4.64 19.47 25.62
C VAL A 305 4.81 18.08 26.23
N PHE A 306 5.94 17.83 26.85
CA PHE A 306 6.25 16.58 27.52
C PHE A 306 7.18 16.77 28.68
N THR A 307 7.10 15.84 29.62
CA THR A 307 8.07 15.75 30.71
C THR A 307 9.22 14.84 30.29
N TYR A 308 10.46 15.31 30.34
CA TYR A 308 11.61 14.45 30.03
C TYR A 308 11.78 13.36 31.08
N GLN A 309 11.07 12.29 30.90
CA GLN A 309 11.11 11.08 31.72
C GLN A 309 11.34 9.88 30.83
N PRO A 310 12.63 9.52 30.58
CA PRO A 310 12.97 8.38 29.73
C PRO A 310 12.39 7.07 30.25
N THR A 311 11.85 6.23 29.37
CA THR A 311 11.50 4.88 29.77
C THR A 311 12.74 4.06 30.09
N ASN A 312 12.63 3.23 31.13
CA ASN A 312 13.67 2.28 31.52
C ASN A 312 13.28 0.83 31.14
N VAL A 313 12.05 0.61 30.70
CA VAL A 313 11.57 -0.70 30.35
C VAL A 313 12.15 -1.09 28.98
N LYS A 314 12.76 -2.26 28.91
CA LYS A 314 13.34 -2.79 27.66
C LYS A 314 12.33 -3.67 26.93
N PRO A 315 12.37 -3.69 25.58
CA PRO A 315 11.60 -4.64 24.82
C PRO A 315 11.96 -6.09 25.19
N ASP A 316 10.95 -6.91 25.41
CA ASP A 316 11.06 -8.37 25.45
C ASP A 316 10.54 -8.91 24.13
N LEU A 317 11.41 -9.50 23.33
CA LEU A 317 11.13 -10.08 22.03
C LEU A 317 11.42 -11.58 22.04
N SER A 318 11.14 -12.26 23.15
CA SER A 318 11.39 -13.68 23.34
C SER A 318 10.39 -14.58 22.60
N ALA A 319 9.22 -14.06 22.23
CA ALA A 319 8.22 -14.79 21.47
C ALA A 319 8.33 -14.44 19.97
N ASP A 320 8.54 -15.43 19.13
CA ASP A 320 8.56 -15.24 17.68
C ASP A 320 7.18 -14.88 17.12
N TRP A 321 7.18 -14.07 16.06
CA TRP A 321 6.00 -13.66 15.31
C TRP A 321 6.31 -13.76 13.79
N ASN A 322 6.24 -14.98 13.27
CA ASN A 322 6.88 -15.39 12.02
C ASN A 322 6.05 -15.13 10.75
N ASN A 323 4.75 -14.93 10.90
CA ASN A 323 3.81 -14.70 9.81
C ASN A 323 2.86 -13.55 10.16
N LEU A 324 2.05 -13.13 9.20
CA LEU A 324 0.95 -12.22 9.47
C LEU A 324 0.10 -12.76 10.62
N LEU A 325 -0.17 -11.92 11.62
CA LEU A 325 -1.00 -12.23 12.77
C LEU A 325 -0.49 -13.39 13.64
N GLY A 326 0.76 -13.80 13.45
CA GLY A 326 1.47 -14.76 14.30
C GLY A 326 1.08 -16.22 14.14
N THR A 327 -0.08 -16.54 13.53
CA THR A 327 -0.56 -17.91 13.36
C THR A 327 -1.06 -18.20 11.94
N PRO A 328 -0.98 -19.45 11.48
CA PRO A 328 -1.47 -19.86 10.16
C PRO A 328 -2.97 -19.65 9.96
N GLU A 329 -3.73 -19.77 11.04
CA GLU A 329 -5.18 -19.64 11.04
C GLU A 329 -5.63 -18.16 11.05
N HIS A 330 -4.69 -17.24 11.24
CA HIS A 330 -4.96 -15.81 11.46
C HIS A 330 -5.86 -15.55 12.69
N VAL A 331 -5.74 -16.38 13.72
CA VAL A 331 -6.40 -16.16 15.01
C VAL A 331 -5.48 -15.32 15.90
N THR A 332 -5.79 -14.07 16.00
CA THR A 332 -4.87 -13.00 16.43
C THR A 332 -4.93 -12.69 17.92
N THR A 333 -4.85 -13.71 18.76
CA THR A 333 -4.65 -13.52 20.21
C THR A 333 -3.18 -13.76 20.53
N ALA A 334 -2.47 -12.70 20.95
CA ALA A 334 -1.09 -12.84 21.41
C ALA A 334 -1.01 -13.68 22.68
N SER A 335 0.02 -14.50 22.77
CA SER A 335 0.28 -15.34 23.95
C SER A 335 0.68 -14.53 25.20
N SER A 336 1.15 -13.31 24.99
CA SER A 336 1.57 -12.37 26.04
C SER A 336 0.60 -11.19 26.18
N SER A 337 0.49 -10.67 27.41
CA SER A 337 -0.36 -9.51 27.71
C SER A 337 0.44 -8.22 27.67
N VAL A 338 0.23 -7.42 26.66
CA VAL A 338 0.72 -6.04 26.57
C VAL A 338 -0.47 -5.12 26.85
N ASN A 339 -0.52 -4.54 28.04
CA ASN A 339 -1.64 -3.71 28.50
C ASN A 339 -1.23 -2.24 28.61
N PRO A 340 -2.09 -1.28 28.25
CA PRO A 340 -1.84 0.13 28.51
C PRO A 340 -1.75 0.46 30.01
N PRO A 341 -0.98 1.51 30.39
CA PRO A 341 -0.29 2.44 29.51
C PRO A 341 0.96 1.83 28.86
N LEU A 342 1.25 2.24 27.63
CA LEU A 342 2.46 1.82 26.94
C LEU A 342 3.44 3.00 26.84
N GLU A 343 4.73 2.71 26.98
CA GLU A 343 5.82 3.65 26.77
C GLU A 343 6.60 3.29 25.50
N MET A 344 7.07 4.30 24.77
CA MET A 344 7.90 4.06 23.59
C MET A 344 9.32 3.70 24.00
N ALA A 345 9.78 2.49 23.67
CA ALA A 345 11.14 2.07 23.89
C ALA A 345 12.10 2.70 22.86
N TRP A 346 11.73 2.64 21.58
CA TRP A 346 12.46 3.30 20.51
C TRP A 346 11.59 3.50 19.27
N VAL A 347 12.04 4.42 18.40
CA VAL A 347 11.53 4.61 17.03
C VAL A 347 12.71 4.67 16.06
N LYS A 348 12.56 4.04 14.89
CA LYS A 348 13.57 4.03 13.83
C LYS A 348 12.92 4.19 12.47
N ASN A 349 13.39 5.16 11.69
CA ASN A 349 13.04 5.26 10.27
C ASN A 349 14.01 4.40 9.44
N ILE A 350 13.47 3.60 8.49
CA ILE A 350 14.27 2.72 7.63
C ILE A 350 14.75 3.38 6.34
N GLY A 351 14.33 4.62 6.08
CA GLY A 351 14.72 5.39 4.88
C GLY A 351 13.89 5.09 3.63
N ALA A 352 12.78 4.36 3.77
CA ALA A 352 11.86 4.02 2.68
C ALA A 352 10.45 3.81 3.22
N ASN A 353 9.43 3.93 2.37
CA ASN A 353 8.04 3.79 2.79
C ASN A 353 7.68 2.32 3.05
N ILE A 354 6.95 2.07 4.14
CA ILE A 354 6.40 0.74 4.47
C ILE A 354 4.90 0.76 4.15
N TYR A 355 4.45 -0.16 3.30
CA TYR A 355 3.04 -0.22 2.90
C TYR A 355 2.25 -1.21 3.78
N MET A 356 1.79 -2.32 3.25
CA MET A 356 1.01 -3.31 4.00
C MET A 356 1.86 -4.37 4.71
N THR A 357 3.17 -4.28 4.65
CA THR A 357 4.06 -5.20 5.34
C THR A 357 3.92 -5.02 6.85
N SER A 358 3.43 -6.05 7.52
CA SER A 358 3.41 -6.11 8.97
C SER A 358 4.79 -6.47 9.52
N PRO A 359 5.23 -5.93 10.66
CA PRO A 359 6.49 -6.31 11.26
C PRO A 359 6.46 -7.76 11.72
N LEU A 360 7.58 -8.46 11.56
CA LEU A 360 7.79 -9.81 12.09
C LEU A 360 8.86 -9.78 13.17
N VAL A 361 8.80 -10.75 14.09
CA VAL A 361 9.81 -10.95 15.14
C VAL A 361 10.35 -12.37 15.02
N TYR A 362 11.68 -12.49 15.00
CA TYR A 362 12.36 -13.78 15.02
C TYR A 362 13.72 -13.64 15.70
N ASN A 363 13.97 -14.52 16.69
CA ASN A 363 15.22 -14.51 17.47
C ASN A 363 15.62 -13.10 17.99
N GLY A 364 14.64 -12.33 18.50
CA GLY A 364 14.88 -11.00 19.07
C GLY A 364 15.19 -9.89 18.07
N MET A 365 15.08 -10.15 16.79
CA MET A 365 15.20 -9.17 15.70
C MET A 365 13.82 -8.85 15.11
N ILE A 366 13.69 -7.64 14.56
CA ILE A 366 12.46 -7.18 13.89
C ILE A 366 12.73 -7.09 12.38
N TYR A 367 11.81 -7.62 11.59
CA TYR A 367 11.90 -7.62 10.13
C TYR A 367 10.72 -6.85 9.53
N VAL A 368 11.03 -6.03 8.54
CA VAL A 368 10.06 -5.26 7.74
C VAL A 368 10.51 -5.20 6.29
N ALA A 369 9.62 -4.79 5.39
CA ALA A 369 9.97 -4.55 4.00
C ALA A 369 9.36 -3.25 3.48
N SER A 370 9.95 -2.68 2.45
CA SER A 370 9.59 -1.39 1.89
C SER A 370 9.03 -1.48 0.47
N VAL A 371 8.37 -0.39 0.07
CA VAL A 371 7.92 -0.15 -1.30
C VAL A 371 8.81 0.90 -1.98
N ASP A 372 8.87 0.81 -3.31
CA ASP A 372 9.54 1.78 -4.19
C ASP A 372 8.59 2.14 -5.34
N GLU A 373 7.73 3.11 -5.08
CA GLU A 373 6.71 3.55 -6.05
C GLU A 373 7.28 4.44 -7.16
N ASN A 374 8.58 4.73 -7.11
CA ASN A 374 9.26 5.63 -8.05
C ASN A 374 10.49 5.02 -8.74
N LEU A 375 10.82 3.75 -8.48
CA LEU A 375 12.02 3.04 -8.96
C LEU A 375 13.34 3.77 -8.63
N GLN A 376 13.48 4.21 -7.39
CA GLN A 376 14.67 4.89 -6.88
C GLN A 376 15.66 3.94 -6.17
N GLY A 377 15.30 2.66 -6.08
CA GLY A 377 16.09 1.65 -5.39
C GLY A 377 15.76 1.54 -3.90
N ASP A 378 14.55 1.92 -3.49
CA ASP A 378 14.12 1.95 -2.09
C ASP A 378 13.42 0.65 -1.64
N ALA A 379 13.20 -0.30 -2.55
CA ALA A 379 12.60 -1.59 -2.23
C ALA A 379 13.61 -2.52 -1.57
N HIS A 380 13.42 -2.82 -0.29
CA HIS A 380 14.33 -3.68 0.49
C HIS A 380 13.56 -4.52 1.51
N ILE A 381 14.22 -5.59 1.98
CA ILE A 381 13.93 -6.30 3.22
C ILE A 381 14.93 -5.79 4.26
N TYR A 382 14.49 -5.53 5.49
CA TYR A 382 15.29 -4.99 6.58
C TYR A 382 15.25 -5.90 7.80
N ALA A 383 16.37 -5.97 8.53
CA ALA A 383 16.41 -6.49 9.89
C ALA A 383 16.92 -5.42 10.85
N LEU A 384 16.22 -5.26 11.95
CA LEU A 384 16.55 -4.33 13.02
C LEU A 384 16.84 -5.09 14.31
N ASN A 385 17.80 -4.58 15.09
CA ASN A 385 17.98 -5.04 16.45
C ASN A 385 16.73 -4.68 17.26
N GLY A 386 16.04 -5.69 17.81
CA GLY A 386 14.79 -5.48 18.51
C GLY A 386 14.91 -4.65 19.81
N GLN A 387 16.08 -4.64 20.45
CA GLN A 387 16.32 -3.87 21.67
C GLN A 387 16.59 -2.38 21.41
N THR A 388 17.19 -2.06 20.26
CA THR A 388 17.72 -0.71 19.99
C THR A 388 17.16 -0.04 18.75
N GLY A 389 16.51 -0.79 17.86
CA GLY A 389 16.08 -0.31 16.55
C GLY A 389 17.23 -0.09 15.57
N GLU A 390 18.48 -0.48 15.92
CA GLU A 390 19.62 -0.36 15.03
C GLU A 390 19.44 -1.25 13.78
N LEU A 391 19.73 -0.70 12.60
CA LEU A 391 19.73 -1.45 11.35
C LEU A 391 20.87 -2.47 11.36
N LEU A 392 20.55 -3.75 11.33
CA LEU A 392 21.53 -4.84 11.25
C LEU A 392 21.94 -5.12 9.81
N TRP A 393 20.96 -5.24 8.93
CA TRP A 393 21.17 -5.42 7.50
C TRP A 393 19.95 -5.01 6.70
N LYS A 394 20.16 -4.76 5.39
CA LYS A 394 19.08 -4.64 4.40
C LYS A 394 19.45 -5.39 3.13
N TYR A 395 18.46 -5.96 2.46
CA TYR A 395 18.60 -6.67 1.19
C TYR A 395 17.70 -6.01 0.14
N GLN A 396 18.29 -5.55 -0.97
CA GLN A 396 17.56 -4.87 -2.04
C GLN A 396 16.78 -5.87 -2.89
N THR A 397 15.48 -5.62 -3.09
CA THR A 397 14.61 -6.37 -4.01
C THR A 397 14.49 -5.64 -5.36
N ARG A 398 13.99 -6.32 -6.38
CA ARG A 398 13.87 -5.74 -7.73
C ARG A 398 12.70 -4.75 -7.84
N ASN A 399 11.69 -4.90 -7.02
CA ASN A 399 10.52 -4.03 -6.95
C ASN A 399 9.94 -4.04 -5.53
N SER A 400 8.89 -3.24 -5.32
CA SER A 400 8.17 -3.08 -4.06
C SER A 400 7.72 -4.40 -3.44
N ILE A 401 7.88 -4.56 -2.13
CA ILE A 401 7.18 -5.57 -1.35
C ILE A 401 5.87 -4.95 -0.86
N LYS A 402 4.77 -5.28 -1.53
CA LYS A 402 3.46 -4.65 -1.28
C LYS A 402 2.57 -5.40 -0.31
N ASN A 403 2.96 -6.60 0.10
CA ASN A 403 2.18 -7.44 0.99
C ASN A 403 3.08 -8.04 2.09
N THR A 404 2.55 -8.96 2.87
CA THR A 404 3.22 -9.55 4.02
C THR A 404 4.44 -10.39 3.62
N ILE A 405 5.41 -10.42 4.50
CA ILE A 405 6.56 -11.32 4.48
C ILE A 405 6.34 -12.47 5.48
N ALA A 406 7.18 -13.51 5.42
CA ALA A 406 7.13 -14.64 6.36
C ALA A 406 8.53 -15.06 6.77
N ILE A 407 8.66 -15.76 7.89
CA ILE A 407 9.95 -16.32 8.34
C ILE A 407 9.78 -17.80 8.63
N ASP A 408 10.65 -18.61 8.03
CA ASP A 408 10.72 -20.05 8.31
C ASP A 408 12.16 -20.56 8.18
N ASN A 409 12.55 -21.48 9.07
CA ASN A 409 13.88 -22.09 9.08
C ASN A 409 15.04 -21.09 8.98
N GLY A 410 14.96 -19.94 9.69
CA GLY A 410 15.98 -18.91 9.69
C GLY A 410 16.10 -18.14 8.38
N ARG A 411 15.06 -18.14 7.54
CA ARG A 411 14.99 -17.35 6.30
C ARG A 411 13.81 -16.40 6.32
N VAL A 412 14.07 -15.16 5.93
CA VAL A 412 13.04 -14.18 5.62
C VAL A 412 12.61 -14.41 4.18
N LEU A 413 11.32 -14.61 3.97
CA LEU A 413 10.69 -14.91 2.69
C LEU A 413 9.84 -13.70 2.29
N ALA A 414 10.06 -13.18 1.09
CA ALA A 414 9.35 -12.02 0.58
C ALA A 414 9.09 -12.15 -0.92
N GLN A 415 7.94 -11.71 -1.41
CA GLN A 415 7.63 -11.67 -2.84
C GLN A 415 7.41 -10.23 -3.28
N ASP A 416 8.11 -9.79 -4.34
CA ASP A 416 7.94 -8.45 -4.87
C ASP A 416 6.79 -8.34 -5.88
N ALA A 417 6.44 -7.10 -6.23
CA ALA A 417 5.35 -6.79 -7.16
C ALA A 417 5.57 -7.31 -8.60
N GLN A 418 6.76 -7.81 -8.92
CA GLN A 418 7.06 -8.48 -10.19
C GLN A 418 6.99 -10.00 -10.10
N GLY A 419 6.73 -10.55 -8.92
CA GLY A 419 6.63 -11.99 -8.68
C GLY A 419 7.95 -12.66 -8.32
N TYR A 420 9.02 -11.94 -8.04
CA TYR A 420 10.25 -12.54 -7.52
C TYR A 420 10.08 -12.90 -6.04
N LEU A 421 10.23 -14.16 -5.73
CA LEU A 421 10.27 -14.70 -4.37
C LEU A 421 11.72 -14.80 -3.92
N TYR A 422 12.03 -14.19 -2.79
CA TYR A 422 13.34 -14.16 -2.17
C TYR A 422 13.33 -14.98 -0.89
N ALA A 423 14.42 -15.71 -0.63
CA ALA A 423 14.75 -16.26 0.68
C ALA A 423 16.08 -15.67 1.12
N VAL A 424 16.05 -14.89 2.16
CA VAL A 424 17.22 -14.18 2.71
C VAL A 424 17.51 -14.73 4.09
N ASP A 425 18.76 -15.06 4.37
CA ASP A 425 19.17 -15.53 5.69
C ASP A 425 18.87 -14.47 6.76
N ALA A 426 18.08 -14.84 7.75
CA ALA A 426 17.53 -13.92 8.73
C ALA A 426 18.62 -13.23 9.57
N GLN A 427 19.72 -13.91 9.86
CA GLN A 427 20.78 -13.34 10.69
C GLN A 427 21.72 -12.43 9.91
N SER A 428 22.08 -12.80 8.68
CA SER A 428 23.14 -12.14 7.92
C SER A 428 22.67 -11.23 6.78
N GLY A 429 21.41 -11.34 6.36
CA GLY A 429 20.86 -10.62 5.21
C GLY A 429 21.38 -11.13 3.86
N LYS A 430 22.04 -12.28 3.81
CA LYS A 430 22.54 -12.87 2.56
C LYS A 430 21.43 -13.63 1.84
N LEU A 431 21.37 -13.44 0.52
CA LEU A 431 20.46 -14.21 -0.32
C LEU A 431 20.82 -15.70 -0.25
N SER A 432 19.84 -16.52 0.14
CA SER A 432 19.96 -17.99 0.06
C SER A 432 19.57 -18.49 -1.33
N TRP A 433 18.43 -18.04 -1.82
CA TRP A 433 17.93 -18.30 -3.17
C TRP A 433 16.88 -17.26 -3.57
N GLU A 434 16.67 -17.10 -4.89
CA GLU A 434 15.57 -16.35 -5.46
C GLU A 434 14.89 -17.14 -6.57
N LYS A 435 13.60 -16.89 -6.81
CA LYS A 435 12.83 -17.56 -7.86
C LYS A 435 11.76 -16.61 -8.41
N GLN A 436 11.70 -16.49 -9.73
CA GLN A 436 10.58 -15.78 -10.35
C GLN A 436 9.39 -16.72 -10.47
N LEU A 437 8.27 -16.31 -9.89
CA LEU A 437 6.98 -17.00 -9.99
C LEU A 437 6.16 -16.37 -11.13
N PRO A 438 5.34 -17.16 -11.83
CA PRO A 438 4.35 -16.59 -12.74
C PRO A 438 3.39 -15.69 -11.97
N VAL A 439 3.25 -14.44 -12.41
CA VAL A 439 2.21 -13.54 -11.95
C VAL A 439 0.99 -13.77 -12.85
N ALA A 440 -0.10 -14.25 -12.27
CA ALA A 440 -1.33 -14.48 -13.00
C ALA A 440 -2.19 -13.22 -12.96
N GLY A 441 -2.54 -12.69 -14.12
CA GLY A 441 -3.44 -11.55 -14.25
C GLY A 441 -2.74 -10.22 -14.08
N LEU A 442 -3.12 -9.45 -13.06
CA LEU A 442 -2.72 -8.06 -12.92
C LEU A 442 -1.33 -7.91 -12.29
N PRO A 443 -0.48 -7.02 -12.81
CA PRO A 443 0.76 -6.66 -12.12
C PRO A 443 0.45 -6.06 -10.76
N SER A 444 1.36 -6.21 -9.81
CA SER A 444 1.23 -5.66 -8.45
C SER A 444 0.21 -6.35 -7.53
N LEU A 445 -0.69 -7.19 -8.02
CA LEU A 445 -1.61 -7.98 -7.21
C LEU A 445 -0.95 -9.29 -6.79
N ILE A 446 -0.22 -9.23 -5.68
CA ILE A 446 0.52 -10.35 -5.12
C ILE A 446 -0.07 -10.68 -3.75
N GLU A 447 -0.50 -11.93 -3.56
CA GLU A 447 -0.94 -12.40 -2.26
C GLU A 447 0.20 -12.37 -1.24
N GLY A 448 -0.15 -12.14 0.02
CA GLY A 448 0.77 -12.24 1.14
C GLY A 448 1.21 -13.69 1.37
N LEU A 449 2.46 -13.86 1.73
CA LEU A 449 3.06 -15.16 1.97
C LEU A 449 2.59 -15.78 3.28
N PHE A 450 2.59 -17.10 3.30
CA PHE A 450 2.56 -17.90 4.51
C PHE A 450 3.70 -18.94 4.47
N ALA A 451 4.38 -19.15 5.58
CA ALA A 451 5.44 -20.16 5.67
C ALA A 451 5.39 -20.91 6.99
N SER A 452 5.51 -22.24 6.93
CA SER A 452 5.57 -23.14 8.08
C SER A 452 6.21 -24.48 7.70
N ASP A 453 6.87 -25.12 8.65
CA ASP A 453 7.38 -26.49 8.54
C ASP A 453 8.27 -26.75 7.31
N GLY A 454 9.08 -25.76 6.95
CA GLY A 454 9.98 -25.86 5.81
C GLY A 454 9.36 -25.56 4.46
N VAL A 455 8.13 -25.05 4.42
CA VAL A 455 7.39 -24.76 3.19
C VAL A 455 6.92 -23.33 3.18
N VAL A 456 7.13 -22.61 2.07
CA VAL A 456 6.48 -21.32 1.79
C VAL A 456 5.43 -21.49 0.71
N TYR A 457 4.26 -20.90 0.93
CA TYR A 457 3.16 -20.82 -0.01
C TYR A 457 3.16 -19.42 -0.61
N ALA A 458 3.25 -19.36 -1.93
CA ALA A 458 3.42 -18.11 -2.67
C ALA A 458 2.80 -18.19 -4.07
N GLY A 459 2.73 -17.04 -4.75
CA GLY A 459 2.18 -16.92 -6.11
C GLY A 459 0.67 -16.73 -6.12
N THR A 460 0.10 -16.56 -7.30
CA THR A 460 -1.31 -16.24 -7.52
C THR A 460 -1.93 -17.14 -8.57
N GLY A 461 -3.21 -17.51 -8.41
CA GLY A 461 -3.93 -18.30 -9.39
C GLY A 461 -3.16 -19.55 -9.82
N LYS A 462 -2.90 -19.72 -11.12
CA LYS A 462 -2.07 -20.80 -11.67
C LYS A 462 -0.59 -20.70 -11.26
N GLY A 463 -0.18 -19.60 -10.70
CA GLY A 463 1.15 -19.40 -10.13
C GLY A 463 1.27 -19.85 -8.68
N LEU A 464 0.15 -20.12 -7.97
CA LEU A 464 0.16 -20.60 -6.59
C LEU A 464 0.99 -21.89 -6.47
N CYS A 465 1.97 -21.88 -5.58
CA CYS A 465 2.87 -23.02 -5.38
C CYS A 465 3.33 -23.12 -3.93
N ALA A 466 3.76 -24.34 -3.57
CA ALA A 466 4.52 -24.60 -2.36
C ALA A 466 5.99 -24.82 -2.72
N ILE A 467 6.86 -24.15 -1.99
CA ILE A 467 8.30 -24.15 -2.23
C ILE A 467 9.03 -24.49 -0.94
N ASP A 468 10.02 -25.37 -1.02
CA ASP A 468 10.90 -25.70 0.08
C ASP A 468 11.72 -24.46 0.48
N THR A 469 11.62 -24.04 1.74
CA THR A 469 12.27 -22.81 2.23
C THR A 469 13.78 -22.93 2.28
N LYS A 470 14.33 -24.16 2.29
CA LYS A 470 15.77 -24.40 2.38
C LYS A 470 16.49 -24.13 1.07
N ASP A 471 15.95 -24.60 -0.06
CA ASP A 471 16.65 -24.63 -1.35
C ASP A 471 15.87 -24.03 -2.52
N GLY A 472 14.63 -23.57 -2.31
CA GLY A 472 13.78 -22.99 -3.35
C GLY A 472 13.18 -24.00 -4.33
N ARG A 473 13.26 -25.31 -4.02
CA ARG A 473 12.68 -26.38 -4.83
C ARG A 473 11.16 -26.34 -4.75
N GLU A 474 10.51 -26.35 -5.91
CA GLU A 474 9.05 -26.43 -6.00
C GLU A 474 8.57 -27.82 -5.55
N ILE A 475 7.70 -27.86 -4.55
CA ILE A 475 7.07 -29.07 -4.02
C ILE A 475 5.85 -29.39 -4.87
N TRP A 476 4.97 -28.40 -5.07
CA TRP A 476 3.83 -28.50 -5.96
C TRP A 476 3.47 -27.12 -6.54
N ARG A 477 2.76 -27.13 -7.66
CA ARG A 477 2.13 -25.95 -8.28
C ARG A 477 0.68 -26.26 -8.59
N ASN A 478 -0.18 -25.30 -8.32
CA ASN A 478 -1.59 -25.40 -8.66
C ASN A 478 -1.77 -25.48 -10.19
N LYS A 479 -2.58 -26.42 -10.64
CA LYS A 479 -2.90 -26.64 -12.05
C LYS A 479 -4.40 -26.51 -12.33
N ASP A 480 -5.21 -26.46 -11.28
CA ASP A 480 -6.65 -26.67 -11.33
C ASP A 480 -7.45 -25.37 -11.37
N TRP A 481 -6.86 -24.26 -10.97
CA TRP A 481 -7.51 -22.97 -11.06
C TRP A 481 -7.60 -22.54 -12.52
N GLY A 482 -8.78 -22.05 -12.93
CA GLY A 482 -9.01 -21.57 -14.30
C GLY A 482 -8.14 -20.36 -14.62
N GLN A 483 -8.67 -19.18 -14.50
CA GLN A 483 -7.93 -17.92 -14.54
C GLN A 483 -8.03 -17.31 -13.14
N GLY A 484 -6.92 -17.16 -12.48
CA GLY A 484 -6.84 -16.50 -11.18
C GLY A 484 -6.13 -15.18 -11.36
N GLU A 485 -6.80 -14.09 -11.08
CA GLU A 485 -6.18 -12.80 -10.85
C GLU A 485 -5.76 -12.74 -9.39
N GLY A 486 -4.61 -12.16 -9.11
CA GLY A 486 -4.13 -11.96 -7.76
C GLY A 486 -5.05 -11.08 -6.91
N THR A 487 -4.91 -11.17 -5.61
CA THR A 487 -5.55 -10.27 -4.65
C THR A 487 -4.52 -9.71 -3.68
N THR A 488 -4.95 -8.87 -2.74
CA THR A 488 -4.10 -8.40 -1.64
C THR A 488 -4.27 -9.23 -0.37
N THR A 489 -5.01 -10.34 -0.41
CA THR A 489 -5.16 -11.25 0.73
C THR A 489 -3.87 -11.97 1.06
N THR A 490 -3.77 -12.48 2.27
CA THR A 490 -2.72 -13.41 2.69
C THR A 490 -3.32 -14.80 2.82
N PHE A 491 -2.55 -15.82 2.46
CA PHE A 491 -2.98 -17.21 2.61
C PHE A 491 -3.23 -17.52 4.07
N SER A 492 -4.38 -18.14 4.36
CA SER A 492 -4.68 -18.72 5.66
C SER A 492 -4.73 -20.24 5.57
N VAL A 493 -4.39 -20.91 6.66
CA VAL A 493 -4.32 -22.35 6.72
C VAL A 493 -5.18 -22.86 7.87
N GLY A 494 -6.03 -23.83 7.61
CA GLY A 494 -6.77 -24.53 8.63
C GLY A 494 -6.76 -26.04 8.36
N LYS A 495 -6.39 -26.86 9.35
CA LYS A 495 -6.18 -28.30 9.21
C LYS A 495 -5.21 -28.61 8.05
N ASN A 496 -5.70 -29.23 6.99
CA ASN A 496 -4.89 -29.57 5.80
C ASN A 496 -5.24 -28.72 4.59
N MET A 497 -5.92 -27.59 4.78
CA MET A 497 -6.42 -26.72 3.71
C MET A 497 -5.67 -25.40 3.68
N LEU A 498 -5.16 -25.04 2.52
CA LEU A 498 -4.68 -23.70 2.17
C LEU A 498 -5.85 -22.92 1.56
N ILE A 499 -6.23 -21.83 2.20
CA ILE A 499 -7.29 -20.94 1.74
C ILE A 499 -6.67 -19.79 0.96
N ALA A 500 -7.10 -19.64 -0.28
CA ALA A 500 -6.65 -18.59 -1.19
C ALA A 500 -7.86 -17.95 -1.89
N SER A 501 -7.64 -16.80 -2.49
CA SER A 501 -8.71 -16.00 -3.12
C SER A 501 -8.38 -15.64 -4.55
N SER A 502 -9.39 -15.28 -5.33
CA SER A 502 -9.19 -14.51 -6.55
C SER A 502 -10.11 -13.31 -6.56
N GLN A 503 -9.65 -12.21 -7.11
CA GLN A 503 -10.29 -10.89 -7.01
C GLN A 503 -11.74 -10.85 -7.52
N TRP A 504 -12.02 -11.57 -8.60
CA TRP A 504 -13.29 -11.46 -9.30
C TRP A 504 -14.19 -12.69 -9.16
N ARG A 505 -13.75 -13.72 -8.43
CA ARG A 505 -14.44 -15.00 -8.49
C ARG A 505 -14.80 -15.55 -7.12
N ALA A 506 -13.86 -16.20 -6.43
CA ALA A 506 -14.24 -17.05 -5.31
C ALA A 506 -13.08 -17.24 -4.32
N LEU A 507 -13.38 -17.91 -3.22
CA LEU A 507 -12.43 -18.56 -2.36
C LEU A 507 -12.14 -19.96 -2.88
N TYR A 508 -10.92 -20.41 -2.64
CA TYR A 508 -10.43 -21.74 -3.02
C TYR A 508 -9.83 -22.42 -1.81
N GLY A 509 -10.24 -23.65 -1.57
CA GLY A 509 -9.62 -24.55 -0.61
C GLY A 509 -8.76 -25.58 -1.34
N ASN A 510 -7.46 -25.53 -1.10
CA ASN A 510 -6.49 -26.42 -1.72
C ASN A 510 -5.89 -27.33 -0.67
N ASP A 511 -5.63 -28.59 -1.02
CA ASP A 511 -4.89 -29.49 -0.16
C ASP A 511 -3.50 -28.93 0.11
N LEU A 512 -3.14 -28.78 1.37
CA LEU A 512 -1.90 -28.13 1.78
C LEU A 512 -0.65 -28.88 1.29
N LYS A 513 -0.71 -30.20 1.18
CA LYS A 513 0.44 -31.05 0.81
C LYS A 513 0.59 -31.24 -0.70
N THR A 514 -0.52 -31.24 -1.44
CA THR A 514 -0.52 -31.57 -2.87
C THR A 514 -0.86 -30.39 -3.78
N GLY A 515 -1.44 -29.32 -3.23
CA GLY A 515 -1.96 -28.18 -3.97
C GLY A 515 -3.25 -28.46 -4.75
N GLU A 516 -3.81 -29.69 -4.63
CA GLU A 516 -5.04 -30.08 -5.31
C GLU A 516 -6.21 -29.22 -4.86
N LEU A 517 -6.96 -28.68 -5.81
CA LEU A 517 -8.20 -27.95 -5.51
C LEU A 517 -9.26 -28.91 -4.96
N LYS A 518 -9.66 -28.72 -3.71
CA LYS A 518 -10.69 -29.52 -3.05
C LYS A 518 -12.07 -28.92 -3.19
N TRP A 519 -12.18 -27.60 -3.13
CA TRP A 519 -13.44 -26.89 -3.27
C TRP A 519 -13.25 -25.45 -3.77
N THR A 520 -14.31 -24.93 -4.37
CA THR A 520 -14.46 -23.52 -4.72
C THR A 520 -15.73 -23.01 -4.06
N ALA A 521 -15.62 -21.95 -3.27
CA ALA A 521 -16.80 -21.27 -2.73
C ALA A 521 -17.19 -20.13 -3.66
N ASP A 522 -18.31 -20.33 -4.37
CA ASP A 522 -18.98 -19.23 -5.06
C ASP A 522 -19.83 -18.46 -4.06
N THR A 523 -19.47 -17.23 -3.85
CA THR A 523 -20.14 -16.32 -2.92
C THR A 523 -21.07 -15.34 -3.64
N ASN A 524 -21.67 -15.74 -4.77
CA ASN A 524 -22.61 -14.96 -5.59
C ASN A 524 -22.03 -13.63 -6.09
N GLY A 525 -20.87 -13.68 -6.72
CA GLY A 525 -20.19 -12.52 -7.28
C GLY A 525 -19.44 -11.69 -6.25
N LEU A 526 -19.16 -12.25 -5.11
CA LEU A 526 -18.35 -11.63 -4.08
C LEU A 526 -16.94 -11.38 -4.60
N ARG A 527 -16.48 -10.16 -4.43
CA ARG A 527 -15.14 -9.74 -4.79
C ARG A 527 -14.27 -9.73 -3.54
N ASN A 528 -13.51 -10.79 -3.33
CA ASN A 528 -12.58 -10.83 -2.20
C ASN A 528 -11.28 -10.12 -2.56
N ARG A 529 -11.23 -8.81 -2.29
CA ARG A 529 -10.14 -7.94 -2.72
C ARG A 529 -9.07 -7.70 -1.67
N GLY A 530 -9.36 -7.85 -0.41
CA GLY A 530 -8.45 -7.38 0.60
C GLY A 530 -8.37 -8.24 1.86
N ALA A 531 -9.51 -8.52 2.49
CA ALA A 531 -9.52 -9.24 3.75
C ALA A 531 -9.08 -10.69 3.59
N SER A 532 -8.13 -11.12 4.42
CA SER A 532 -7.79 -12.53 4.55
C SER A 532 -8.83 -13.26 5.39
N ALA A 533 -8.98 -14.56 5.17
CA ALA A 533 -9.87 -15.36 6.00
C ALA A 533 -9.22 -15.66 7.36
N ALA A 534 -10.01 -15.69 8.44
CA ALA A 534 -9.63 -16.28 9.71
C ALA A 534 -10.23 -17.69 9.80
N VAL A 535 -9.44 -18.68 10.25
CA VAL A 535 -9.89 -20.06 10.37
C VAL A 535 -9.93 -20.46 11.84
N HIS A 536 -11.06 -20.94 12.32
CA HIS A 536 -11.19 -21.45 13.67
C HIS A 536 -11.92 -22.80 13.67
N GLY A 537 -11.21 -23.85 14.00
CA GLY A 537 -11.71 -25.21 13.90
C GLY A 537 -12.06 -25.60 12.46
N ASP A 538 -13.33 -25.92 12.22
CA ASP A 538 -13.88 -26.25 10.90
C ASP A 538 -14.56 -25.06 10.21
N LEU A 539 -14.47 -23.86 10.79
CA LEU A 539 -15.13 -22.66 10.30
C LEU A 539 -14.13 -21.65 9.76
N LEU A 540 -14.51 -21.02 8.67
CA LEU A 540 -13.81 -19.92 8.02
C LEU A 540 -14.64 -18.65 8.11
N TYR A 541 -14.03 -17.58 8.56
CA TYR A 541 -14.65 -16.28 8.77
C TYR A 541 -14.06 -15.27 7.78
N LEU A 542 -14.91 -14.63 7.03
CA LEU A 542 -14.52 -13.69 5.97
C LEU A 542 -15.41 -12.46 5.98
N ILE A 543 -14.81 -11.29 5.75
CA ILE A 543 -15.52 -10.06 5.44
C ILE A 543 -15.19 -9.63 4.01
N SER A 544 -16.17 -9.18 3.27
CA SER A 544 -15.95 -8.64 1.92
C SER A 544 -17.15 -7.81 1.47
N ASP A 545 -16.88 -6.73 0.75
CA ASP A 545 -17.86 -5.75 0.27
C ASP A 545 -18.76 -5.24 1.42
N LYS A 546 -19.99 -5.70 1.51
CA LYS A 546 -20.95 -5.37 2.56
C LYS A 546 -21.42 -6.60 3.32
N SER A 547 -20.64 -7.65 3.33
CA SER A 547 -21.08 -8.92 3.89
C SER A 547 -20.04 -9.54 4.81
N PHE A 548 -20.54 -10.16 5.86
CA PHE A 548 -19.80 -11.08 6.71
C PHE A 548 -20.24 -12.52 6.39
N PHE A 549 -19.29 -13.42 6.32
CA PHE A 549 -19.51 -14.83 5.97
C PHE A 549 -18.91 -15.77 7.01
N ILE A 550 -19.64 -16.85 7.27
CA ILE A 550 -19.07 -18.05 7.89
C ILE A 550 -19.24 -19.20 6.89
N LEU A 551 -18.13 -19.88 6.59
CA LEU A 551 -18.09 -21.02 5.69
C LEU A 551 -17.55 -22.22 6.41
N ASP A 552 -17.90 -23.41 5.93
CA ASP A 552 -17.23 -24.65 6.29
C ASP A 552 -15.86 -24.71 5.61
N ALA A 553 -14.79 -24.77 6.40
CA ALA A 553 -13.41 -24.70 5.90
C ALA A 553 -13.01 -25.95 5.09
N ASN A 554 -13.70 -27.08 5.26
CA ASN A 554 -13.40 -28.33 4.55
C ASN A 554 -14.11 -28.43 3.19
N THR A 555 -15.24 -27.74 3.03
CA THR A 555 -16.11 -27.87 1.84
C THR A 555 -16.34 -26.56 1.10
N GLY A 556 -15.99 -25.41 1.68
CA GLY A 556 -16.29 -24.09 1.13
C GLY A 556 -17.79 -23.70 1.17
N ARG A 557 -18.64 -24.53 1.78
CA ARG A 557 -20.08 -24.26 1.86
C ARG A 557 -20.35 -23.05 2.75
N VAL A 558 -21.07 -22.06 2.24
CA VAL A 558 -21.54 -20.92 3.02
C VAL A 558 -22.57 -21.38 4.04
N ILE A 559 -22.28 -21.19 5.31
CA ILE A 559 -23.17 -21.51 6.45
C ILE A 559 -23.97 -20.28 6.82
N VAL A 560 -23.32 -19.12 6.91
CA VAL A 560 -23.93 -17.83 7.25
C VAL A 560 -23.47 -16.77 6.27
N ARG A 561 -24.41 -15.93 5.85
CA ARG A 561 -24.15 -14.64 5.20
C ARG A 561 -24.96 -13.56 5.90
N LYS A 562 -24.27 -12.57 6.45
CA LYS A 562 -24.87 -11.41 7.11
C LYS A 562 -24.55 -10.17 6.29
N GLU A 563 -25.55 -9.45 5.82
CA GLU A 563 -25.34 -8.14 5.19
C GLU A 563 -25.06 -7.09 6.27
N LEU A 564 -24.05 -6.28 6.02
CA LEU A 564 -23.61 -5.18 6.89
C LEU A 564 -24.13 -3.84 6.33
N PRO A 565 -24.48 -2.87 7.18
CA PRO A 565 -24.98 -1.57 6.74
C PRO A 565 -23.91 -0.63 6.21
N PHE A 566 -22.67 -1.11 6.04
CA PHE A 566 -21.49 -0.35 5.58
C PHE A 566 -20.57 -1.24 4.75
N SER A 567 -19.66 -0.61 3.98
CA SER A 567 -18.63 -1.31 3.23
C SER A 567 -17.44 -1.68 4.11
N VAL A 568 -16.91 -2.88 3.91
CA VAL A 568 -15.74 -3.46 4.59
C VAL A 568 -14.60 -3.76 3.62
N ASP A 569 -14.56 -3.10 2.48
CA ASP A 569 -13.50 -3.27 1.47
C ASP A 569 -12.14 -2.74 1.98
N VAL A 570 -11.53 -3.51 2.88
CA VAL A 570 -10.22 -3.27 3.49
C VAL A 570 -9.47 -4.59 3.61
N THR A 571 -8.18 -4.53 3.91
CA THR A 571 -7.32 -5.72 4.10
C THR A 571 -7.45 -6.36 5.49
N SER A 572 -8.26 -5.79 6.36
CA SER A 572 -8.45 -6.23 7.74
C SER A 572 -9.04 -7.64 7.84
N THR A 573 -8.27 -8.57 8.38
CA THR A 573 -8.72 -9.92 8.75
C THR A 573 -9.52 -9.88 10.05
N PRO A 574 -10.65 -10.59 10.18
CA PRO A 574 -11.42 -10.57 11.42
C PRO A 574 -10.68 -11.26 12.57
N LEU A 575 -10.62 -10.58 13.72
CA LEU A 575 -10.19 -11.13 15.00
C LEU A 575 -11.39 -11.86 15.64
N LEU A 576 -11.16 -13.09 16.05
CA LEU A 576 -12.15 -13.93 16.69
C LEU A 576 -11.88 -14.02 18.19
N THR A 577 -12.87 -13.71 19.03
CA THR A 577 -12.85 -13.94 20.47
C THR A 577 -14.04 -14.81 20.87
N ASP A 578 -14.16 -15.17 22.15
CA ASP A 578 -15.30 -15.94 22.63
C ASP A 578 -16.66 -15.25 22.43
N LYS A 579 -16.66 -13.92 22.42
CA LYS A 579 -17.91 -13.10 22.41
C LYS A 579 -17.96 -12.07 21.29
N GLU A 580 -16.86 -11.78 20.64
CA GLU A 580 -16.79 -10.74 19.61
C GLU A 580 -16.09 -11.24 18.34
N ILE A 581 -16.53 -10.72 17.20
CA ILE A 581 -15.84 -10.75 15.93
C ILE A 581 -15.49 -9.29 15.58
N ILE A 582 -14.19 -8.96 15.57
CA ILE A 582 -13.72 -7.57 15.48
C ILE A 582 -12.93 -7.38 14.19
N PHE A 583 -13.23 -6.33 13.43
CA PHE A 583 -12.56 -6.04 12.16
C PHE A 583 -12.56 -4.55 11.82
N GLY A 584 -11.61 -4.15 10.98
CA GLY A 584 -11.57 -2.82 10.38
C GLY A 584 -12.59 -2.65 9.26
N SER A 585 -12.93 -1.42 8.95
CA SER A 585 -13.85 -1.08 7.88
C SER A 585 -13.33 0.05 7.00
N ALA A 586 -13.94 0.23 5.83
CA ALA A 586 -13.57 1.28 4.89
C ALA A 586 -13.92 2.70 5.38
N LYS A 587 -14.98 2.84 6.22
CA LYS A 587 -15.49 4.16 6.62
C LYS A 587 -15.85 4.30 8.10
N ASP A 588 -16.11 3.20 8.78
CA ASP A 588 -16.73 3.18 10.10
C ASP A 588 -15.75 2.83 11.24
N GLY A 589 -14.45 2.87 10.96
CA GLY A 589 -13.41 2.55 11.93
C GLY A 589 -13.38 1.06 12.27
N LEU A 590 -13.21 0.74 13.56
CA LEU A 590 -13.19 -0.62 14.09
C LEU A 590 -14.61 -1.03 14.52
N VAL A 591 -15.02 -2.20 14.09
CA VAL A 591 -16.37 -2.73 14.34
C VAL A 591 -16.28 -4.07 15.03
N ALA A 592 -17.14 -4.29 16.02
CA ALA A 592 -17.32 -5.60 16.65
C ALA A 592 -18.75 -6.07 16.45
N LEU A 593 -18.88 -7.31 16.01
CA LEU A 593 -20.13 -8.07 16.06
C LEU A 593 -20.13 -8.96 17.30
N ASP A 594 -21.30 -9.20 17.84
CA ASP A 594 -21.52 -10.28 18.80
C ASP A 594 -21.34 -11.63 18.09
N SER A 595 -20.54 -12.53 18.65
CA SER A 595 -20.18 -13.79 17.97
C SER A 595 -21.33 -14.78 17.80
N GLU A 596 -22.41 -14.67 18.60
CA GLU A 596 -23.57 -15.55 18.53
C GLU A 596 -24.67 -14.98 17.64
N THR A 597 -25.01 -13.69 17.85
CA THR A 597 -26.13 -13.02 17.15
C THR A 597 -25.73 -12.36 15.84
N LEU A 598 -24.43 -12.07 15.65
CA LEU A 598 -23.85 -11.32 14.54
C LEU A 598 -24.41 -9.89 14.41
N GLU A 599 -24.99 -9.37 15.48
CA GLU A 599 -25.40 -7.97 15.55
C GLU A 599 -24.22 -7.09 15.96
N ILE A 600 -24.24 -5.81 15.53
CA ILE A 600 -23.19 -4.85 15.89
C ILE A 600 -23.25 -4.59 17.39
N LYS A 601 -22.19 -4.97 18.09
CA LYS A 601 -22.05 -4.79 19.54
C LYS A 601 -21.51 -3.41 19.88
N TRP A 602 -20.49 -2.97 19.15
CA TRP A 602 -19.90 -1.64 19.30
C TRP A 602 -19.14 -1.23 18.01
N LYS A 603 -18.91 0.09 17.88
CA LYS A 603 -18.03 0.69 16.89
C LYS A 603 -17.07 1.64 17.61
N PHE A 604 -15.84 1.68 17.13
CA PHE A 604 -14.83 2.65 17.56
C PHE A 604 -14.42 3.50 16.36
N ASN A 605 -14.75 4.79 16.40
CA ASN A 605 -14.43 5.72 15.33
C ASN A 605 -13.00 6.25 15.47
N THR A 606 -12.23 6.17 14.40
CA THR A 606 -10.93 6.82 14.26
C THR A 606 -11.08 8.22 13.67
N GLY A 607 -9.97 8.93 13.47
CA GLY A 607 -9.95 10.13 12.66
C GLY A 607 -10.13 9.84 11.16
N ASP A 608 -10.28 10.89 10.38
CA ASP A 608 -10.34 10.80 8.92
C ASP A 608 -9.02 10.29 8.33
N ALA A 609 -9.11 9.40 7.37
CA ALA A 609 -7.96 8.88 6.66
C ALA A 609 -7.14 10.01 6.01
N LEU A 610 -5.83 9.97 6.20
CA LEU A 610 -4.89 10.91 5.56
C LEU A 610 -4.84 10.67 4.04
N VAL A 611 -4.88 9.40 3.63
CA VAL A 611 -4.96 8.97 2.23
C VAL A 611 -5.98 7.85 2.09
N TYR A 612 -6.48 7.62 0.87
CA TYR A 612 -7.55 6.65 0.62
C TYR A 612 -6.98 5.44 -0.09
N THR A 613 -7.16 4.27 0.50
CA THR A 613 -6.66 2.97 0.02
C THR A 613 -7.78 2.02 -0.35
N SER A 614 -8.91 2.09 0.35
CA SER A 614 -10.04 1.21 0.09
C SER A 614 -10.64 1.47 -1.30
N PRO A 615 -10.81 0.42 -2.12
CA PRO A 615 -11.50 0.53 -3.41
C PRO A 615 -12.90 1.11 -3.22
N TYR A 616 -13.25 2.09 -4.03
CA TYR A 616 -14.57 2.77 -4.03
C TYR A 616 -14.91 3.59 -2.78
N SER A 617 -14.07 3.61 -1.74
CA SER A 617 -14.24 4.51 -0.59
C SER A 617 -13.62 5.86 -0.87
N ARG A 618 -14.41 6.91 -0.67
CA ARG A 618 -14.03 8.29 -0.90
C ARG A 618 -14.02 9.07 0.40
N LYS A 619 -13.54 10.30 0.34
CA LYS A 619 -13.57 11.26 1.44
C LYS A 619 -15.03 11.42 1.96
N VAL A 620 -15.37 11.42 3.22
CA VAL A 620 -14.60 11.37 4.46
C VAL A 620 -14.69 9.93 4.98
N SER A 621 -13.61 9.33 5.47
CA SER A 621 -13.59 7.90 5.83
C SER A 621 -12.68 7.62 7.02
N ALA A 622 -13.18 6.92 8.02
CA ALA A 622 -12.41 6.37 9.12
C ALA A 622 -11.91 4.96 8.73
N THR A 623 -10.91 4.90 7.84
CA THR A 623 -10.43 3.63 7.24
C THR A 623 -9.44 2.92 8.16
N ILE A 624 -9.66 1.63 8.37
CA ILE A 624 -8.72 0.71 9.03
C ILE A 624 -8.42 -0.45 8.07
N GLU A 625 -7.23 -0.44 7.48
CA GLU A 625 -6.71 -1.55 6.65
C GLU A 625 -6.10 -2.65 7.51
N THR A 626 -5.56 -2.32 8.69
CA THR A 626 -4.87 -3.28 9.54
C THR A 626 -5.83 -4.30 10.16
N SER A 627 -5.33 -5.50 10.35
CA SER A 627 -6.05 -6.53 11.10
C SER A 627 -5.91 -6.27 12.60
N PRO A 628 -6.98 -6.39 13.40
CA PRO A 628 -6.92 -6.23 14.84
C PRO A 628 -6.09 -7.33 15.49
N VAL A 629 -5.28 -6.99 16.49
CA VAL A 629 -4.50 -7.92 17.31
C VAL A 629 -4.90 -7.79 18.77
N LEU A 630 -5.33 -8.89 19.38
CA LEU A 630 -5.69 -8.93 20.80
C LEU A 630 -4.47 -9.26 21.66
N SER A 631 -4.21 -8.45 22.67
CA SER A 631 -3.26 -8.75 23.74
C SER A 631 -3.90 -8.41 25.09
N GLY A 632 -4.05 -9.41 25.94
CA GLY A 632 -4.83 -9.27 27.18
C GLY A 632 -6.29 -8.89 26.90
N ASN A 633 -6.73 -7.73 27.37
CA ASN A 633 -8.07 -7.18 27.12
C ASN A 633 -8.09 -6.00 26.13
N THR A 634 -6.97 -5.75 25.47
CA THR A 634 -6.80 -4.62 24.54
C THR A 634 -6.64 -5.14 23.10
N VAL A 635 -7.44 -4.60 22.19
CA VAL A 635 -7.33 -4.78 20.75
C VAL A 635 -6.50 -3.63 20.19
N TYR A 636 -5.39 -3.96 19.54
CA TYR A 636 -4.52 -2.98 18.88
C TYR A 636 -4.76 -2.95 17.39
N VAL A 637 -4.85 -1.76 16.81
CA VAL A 637 -4.99 -1.49 15.39
C VAL A 637 -4.22 -0.24 14.98
N GLY A 638 -3.74 -0.23 13.77
CA GLY A 638 -3.30 0.97 13.07
C GLY A 638 -4.42 1.53 12.20
N ALA A 639 -4.49 2.82 12.02
CA ALA A 639 -5.51 3.46 11.19
C ALA A 639 -4.90 4.34 10.10
N SER A 640 -5.66 4.56 9.03
CA SER A 640 -5.25 5.42 7.91
C SER A 640 -5.19 6.91 8.29
N ASP A 641 -5.68 7.30 9.47
CA ASP A 641 -5.50 8.63 10.06
C ASP A 641 -4.10 8.88 10.66
N GLY A 642 -3.23 7.87 10.60
CA GLY A 642 -1.87 7.94 11.11
C GLY A 642 -1.75 7.68 12.61
N THR A 643 -2.71 7.01 13.22
CA THR A 643 -2.72 6.72 14.64
C THR A 643 -2.77 5.21 14.89
N ILE A 644 -2.02 4.75 15.90
CA ILE A 644 -2.11 3.42 16.47
C ILE A 644 -3.03 3.51 17.69
N TYR A 645 -4.05 2.65 17.76
CA TYR A 645 -5.05 2.63 18.82
C TYR A 645 -5.01 1.33 19.63
N GLY A 646 -5.25 1.45 20.92
CA GLY A 646 -5.62 0.37 21.82
C GLY A 646 -7.07 0.55 22.26
N VAL A 647 -7.91 -0.46 22.07
CA VAL A 647 -9.34 -0.42 22.33
C VAL A 647 -9.73 -1.61 23.22
N ASN A 648 -10.55 -1.39 24.23
CA ASN A 648 -11.06 -2.48 25.06
C ASN A 648 -11.96 -3.41 24.26
N LYS A 649 -11.65 -4.71 24.21
CA LYS A 649 -12.33 -5.69 23.34
C LYS A 649 -13.83 -5.84 23.60
N GLU A 650 -14.26 -5.72 24.86
CA GLU A 650 -15.66 -5.97 25.24
C GLU A 650 -16.56 -4.77 25.02
N THR A 651 -16.01 -3.56 25.25
CA THR A 651 -16.79 -2.33 25.33
C THR A 651 -16.56 -1.39 24.14
N GLY A 652 -15.51 -1.62 23.35
CA GLY A 652 -15.10 -0.70 22.28
C GLY A 652 -14.57 0.65 22.81
N ARG A 653 -14.32 0.79 24.10
CA ARG A 653 -13.84 2.05 24.68
C ARG A 653 -12.35 2.24 24.42
N PHE A 654 -11.99 3.49 24.20
CA PHE A 654 -10.60 3.92 24.09
C PHE A 654 -9.78 3.50 25.33
N ALA A 655 -8.61 2.92 25.10
CA ALA A 655 -7.67 2.53 26.14
C ALA A 655 -6.32 3.25 25.99
N TRP A 656 -5.81 3.39 24.75
CA TRP A 656 -4.51 3.99 24.47
C TRP A 656 -4.41 4.43 23.02
N LYS A 657 -3.51 5.38 22.69
CA LYS A 657 -3.15 5.73 21.32
C LYS A 657 -1.76 6.33 21.22
N HIS A 658 -1.19 6.23 20.02
CA HIS A 658 -0.01 6.98 19.61
C HIS A 658 -0.21 7.56 18.21
N ALA A 659 -0.10 8.90 18.06
CA ALA A 659 -0.23 9.59 16.79
C ALA A 659 1.11 9.59 16.05
N THR A 660 1.21 8.87 14.95
CA THR A 660 2.43 8.79 14.15
C THR A 660 2.52 9.89 13.11
N GLY A 661 1.37 10.37 12.59
CA GLY A 661 1.26 11.41 11.57
C GLY A 661 1.49 10.95 10.13
N ALA A 662 1.71 9.66 9.91
CA ALA A 662 1.66 9.01 8.59
C ALA A 662 0.76 7.77 8.68
N PRO A 663 0.03 7.40 7.61
CA PRO A 663 -0.91 6.28 7.63
C PRO A 663 -0.28 4.99 8.18
N VAL A 664 -1.08 4.17 8.86
CA VAL A 664 -0.66 2.87 9.38
C VAL A 664 -1.43 1.80 8.64
N PHE A 665 -0.74 1.03 7.78
CA PHE A 665 -1.33 -0.01 6.93
C PHE A 665 -0.89 -1.43 7.31
N GLY A 666 0.30 -1.59 7.89
CA GLY A 666 0.77 -2.87 8.42
C GLY A 666 0.13 -3.16 9.78
N SER A 667 -0.35 -4.39 9.98
CA SER A 667 -0.87 -4.83 11.27
C SER A 667 0.25 -4.88 12.30
N VAL A 668 -0.08 -4.64 13.57
CA VAL A 668 0.90 -4.69 14.65
C VAL A 668 1.36 -6.12 14.93
N ALA A 669 2.55 -6.27 15.50
CA ALA A 669 3.04 -7.51 16.08
C ALA A 669 3.18 -7.38 17.59
N VAL A 670 3.05 -8.49 18.31
CA VAL A 670 3.21 -8.57 19.76
C VAL A 670 4.20 -9.66 20.13
N SER A 671 5.21 -9.32 20.90
CA SER A 671 6.21 -10.27 21.41
C SER A 671 6.58 -9.91 22.84
N GLY A 672 6.49 -10.85 23.76
CA GLY A 672 6.77 -10.62 25.18
C GLY A 672 5.97 -9.44 25.75
N ASN A 673 6.66 -8.42 26.25
CA ASN A 673 6.04 -7.19 26.75
C ASN A 673 5.90 -6.09 25.70
N THR A 674 6.18 -6.38 24.43
CA THR A 674 6.42 -5.39 23.37
C THR A 674 5.33 -5.42 22.30
N LEU A 675 4.80 -4.24 21.96
CA LEU A 675 3.99 -3.96 20.77
C LEU A 675 4.87 -3.32 19.70
N ILE A 676 4.87 -3.88 18.50
CA ILE A 676 5.62 -3.35 17.36
C ILE A 676 4.64 -2.87 16.31
N ALA A 677 4.84 -1.67 15.80
CA ALA A 677 4.03 -1.08 14.74
C ALA A 677 4.90 -0.38 13.70
N VAL A 678 4.36 -0.23 12.50
CA VAL A 678 5.01 0.48 11.39
C VAL A 678 4.05 1.51 10.80
N ASN A 679 4.59 2.57 10.19
CA ASN A 679 3.77 3.51 9.44
C ASN A 679 4.28 3.70 8.01
N PHE A 680 3.45 4.29 7.16
CA PHE A 680 3.75 4.54 5.76
C PHE A 680 4.97 5.46 5.55
N GLY A 681 5.27 6.35 6.51
CA GLY A 681 6.47 7.20 6.49
C GLY A 681 7.78 6.47 6.76
N GLY A 682 7.77 5.12 6.85
CA GLY A 682 8.95 4.29 7.03
C GLY A 682 9.44 4.17 8.48
N ASN A 683 8.63 4.54 9.45
CA ASN A 683 9.00 4.41 10.86
C ASN A 683 8.56 3.06 11.42
N VAL A 684 9.46 2.45 12.19
CA VAL A 684 9.22 1.28 13.04
C VAL A 684 9.22 1.74 14.48
N TYR A 685 8.16 1.42 15.20
CA TYR A 685 7.93 1.79 16.59
C TYR A 685 7.92 0.56 17.47
N THR A 686 8.52 0.64 18.66
CA THR A 686 8.33 -0.35 19.71
C THR A 686 7.80 0.33 20.96
N PHE A 687 6.74 -0.24 21.49
CA PHE A 687 6.14 0.19 22.74
C PHE A 687 6.19 -0.95 23.75
N VAL A 688 6.42 -0.64 24.99
CA VAL A 688 6.47 -1.60 26.10
C VAL A 688 5.41 -1.26 27.13
N ALA A 689 4.82 -2.26 27.75
CA ALA A 689 3.91 -2.03 28.86
C ALA A 689 4.68 -1.36 30.01
N ALA A 690 4.14 -0.26 30.53
CA ALA A 690 4.68 0.38 31.72
C ALA A 690 4.54 -0.60 32.92
N GLU A 691 5.56 -0.66 33.79
CA GLU A 691 5.55 -1.48 34.99
C GLU A 691 4.52 -0.99 36.05
#